data_392a7e5f60a621223d3e0c7a286975e1
#
_entry.id   392a7e5f60a621223d3e0c7a286975e1
#
_cell.length_a   1.000
_cell.length_b   1.000
_cell.length_c   1.000
_cell.angle_alpha   90.00
_cell.angle_beta   90.00
_cell.angle_gamma   90.00
#
_symmetry.space_group_name_H-M   'P 1'
#
loop_
_entity.id
_entity.type
_entity.pdbx_description
1 polymer ?
#
loop_
_entity_poly.entity_id
_entity_poly.type
_entity_poly.pdbx_seq_one_letter_code
_entity_poly.pdbx_strand_id
1 'polypeptide(L)'
;MDRPFILFVIGVMFVFSSSEGATTTNQSEFFSLMKASLSGNWNTYNNNNQGVCKLRGVTCNEEGDVTILDLTSWSSLSGNFPSGLCNYLPNLQVLRMGYTKFKFPTESITNCSNLQELNMNHMFLSAELPDFSPLKNLRVLDLSYNLFKGDFPMSVFNLSNLEILNFNENPGFNFWKLPETFNFKKLNSMVLTTCSLHGQIPAALGNLTTLVDLELSGNLFTGQIPRELGLLKNLQELELYYNYHLVGNIPEELGNLTELTDLDMSVNKLTGKIPASICKLPKLQVLQLYNNSLVGEIPGELENSTALRLLSLYDNFLNGTVPEKLGQFSRMEVLDLSENSLSGPLPTEVCKGGKLLYFLVLDNNLSGVIPDGYANCMMLLRFRVSNNRLQGPIPEGLLSLPHVSIVDLSSNNLSGVIPEINGNSRNLSELFLQRNMISGVIPASISRAPNLVKIDFSCNRLSGPIPFQIGNLRKLNLLMLQGNKLTDSIPSSLSSLSSLNLLDLSNNLLTGSIPESLSVLLPNSINFSHNLLSGPIPPKLIKGGLVESFSGNPGLCVLPSSNSSNQNFPLCNSHQYKSKRLNTVWVAAISVFLILVGAMLFLKRRCSKETAAVEHDETLSSSFFSYDVKSFHRITFDQREIIESLVDKNIMGHGGSGTVYKIELKSGDVVAVKRLWSTKSKDRLVVDKALKAEVETLGSIRHKNIVKLYCCFSSMDCSLLVYEYMPNGNLWDALHKGWIHLDWPTRYQIALGIAQGLSYLHHDLVFPVIHRDIKSTNILLDVDNHPKVADFGIAKVLQARGAKDSTTTVIAGTYGYLAPEYAYSPRATTKCDVYSFGVILMELLTGRKPVEAEFGENRNIVFWVSNKVEGKEGARPSEVFDPRLSNSFIDDMIKVLRIAIRCTYKAPSSRPTMKEVVELLIEAEPCKLASNNVTIIKKPYEV
;
A
#
# COMPACT_ATOMS: atom_id res chain seq x y z
N MET A 1 -51.32 -71.03 -37.27
CA MET A 1 -51.39 -69.58 -37.19
C MET A 1 -51.27 -69.24 -35.69
N ASP A 2 -50.10 -69.22 -35.15
CA ASP A 2 -49.88 -68.68 -33.79
C ASP A 2 -48.47 -68.99 -33.28
N ARG A 3 -47.47 -68.36 -33.88
CA ARG A 3 -46.09 -68.38 -33.23
C ARG A 3 -45.20 -67.15 -33.50
N PRO A 4 -45.53 -66.14 -34.33
CA PRO A 4 -44.59 -65.00 -34.42
C PRO A 4 -44.91 -63.82 -33.44
N PHE A 5 -46.09 -63.78 -32.80
CA PHE A 5 -46.50 -62.60 -31.96
C PHE A 5 -45.96 -62.65 -30.55
N ILE A 6 -45.69 -63.82 -29.97
CA ILE A 6 -45.15 -63.96 -28.63
C ILE A 6 -43.60 -63.60 -28.59
N LEU A 7 -42.87 -63.89 -29.64
CA LEU A 7 -41.45 -63.59 -29.75
C LEU A 7 -41.16 -62.10 -29.92
N PHE A 8 -42.16 -61.35 -30.54
CA PHE A 8 -41.99 -59.88 -30.72
C PHE A 8 -42.29 -59.11 -29.44
N VAL A 9 -43.23 -59.57 -28.63
CA VAL A 9 -43.54 -58.96 -27.33
C VAL A 9 -42.47 -59.22 -26.30
N ILE A 10 -41.83 -60.41 -26.32
CA ILE A 10 -40.70 -60.72 -25.43
C ILE A 10 -39.39 -59.94 -25.85
N GLY A 11 -39.16 -59.77 -27.17
CA GLY A 11 -38.10 -58.98 -27.70
C GLY A 11 -38.19 -57.51 -27.39
N VAL A 12 -39.40 -56.91 -27.40
CA VAL A 12 -39.68 -55.53 -27.06
C VAL A 12 -39.59 -55.30 -25.53
N MET A 13 -40.06 -56.28 -24.72
CA MET A 13 -39.90 -56.19 -23.27
C MET A 13 -38.38 -56.34 -22.83
N PHE A 14 -37.57 -57.15 -23.54
CA PHE A 14 -36.18 -57.25 -23.25
C PHE A 14 -35.32 -56.04 -23.69
N VAL A 15 -35.75 -55.33 -24.76
CA VAL A 15 -35.09 -54.09 -25.21
C VAL A 15 -35.43 -52.89 -24.29
N PHE A 16 -36.64 -52.82 -23.75
CA PHE A 16 -37.00 -51.76 -22.79
C PHE A 16 -36.37 -51.99 -21.40
N SER A 17 -36.20 -53.22 -20.92
CA SER A 17 -35.60 -53.47 -19.62
C SER A 17 -34.06 -53.36 -19.64
N SER A 18 -33.44 -53.42 -20.81
CA SER A 18 -31.97 -53.23 -20.91
C SER A 18 -31.56 -51.76 -21.04
N SER A 19 -32.45 -50.83 -21.40
CA SER A 19 -32.12 -49.41 -21.47
C SER A 19 -32.23 -48.71 -20.11
N GLU A 20 -33.17 -49.05 -19.27
CA GLU A 20 -33.27 -48.48 -17.91
C GLU A 20 -32.17 -48.97 -16.96
N GLY A 21 -31.68 -50.21 -17.10
CA GLY A 21 -30.54 -50.75 -16.32
C GLY A 21 -29.20 -50.20 -16.74
N ALA A 22 -29.03 -49.78 -17.99
CA ALA A 22 -27.76 -49.26 -18.51
C ALA A 22 -27.46 -47.83 -18.07
N THR A 23 -28.48 -46.97 -17.98
CA THR A 23 -28.31 -45.57 -17.58
C THR A 23 -27.98 -45.44 -16.08
N THR A 24 -28.59 -46.19 -15.21
CA THR A 24 -28.34 -46.17 -13.75
C THR A 24 -26.97 -46.76 -13.38
N THR A 25 -26.49 -47.74 -14.16
CA THR A 25 -25.13 -48.31 -13.96
C THR A 25 -24.05 -47.26 -14.32
N ASN A 26 -24.14 -46.54 -15.41
CA ASN A 26 -23.17 -45.57 -15.87
C ASN A 26 -23.02 -44.39 -14.89
N GLN A 27 -24.11 -43.88 -14.33
CA GLN A 27 -24.04 -42.76 -13.34
C GLN A 27 -23.35 -43.19 -12.05
N SER A 28 -23.66 -44.38 -11.53
CA SER A 28 -23.06 -44.96 -10.33
C SER A 28 -21.54 -45.16 -10.53
N GLU A 29 -21.14 -45.58 -11.74
CA GLU A 29 -19.74 -45.73 -12.13
C GLU A 29 -19.01 -44.38 -12.10
N PHE A 30 -19.58 -43.31 -12.63
CA PHE A 30 -19.00 -41.96 -12.60
C PHE A 30 -18.69 -41.50 -11.17
N PHE A 31 -19.65 -41.62 -10.25
CA PHE A 31 -19.42 -41.21 -8.85
C PHE A 31 -18.45 -42.14 -8.13
N SER A 32 -18.30 -43.39 -8.54
CA SER A 32 -17.26 -44.27 -8.04
C SER A 32 -15.87 -43.84 -8.53
N LEU A 33 -15.72 -43.44 -9.79
CA LEU A 33 -14.51 -42.85 -10.34
C LEU A 33 -14.15 -41.54 -9.66
N MET A 34 -15.13 -40.66 -9.44
CA MET A 34 -14.91 -39.42 -8.65
C MET A 34 -14.37 -39.75 -7.25
N LYS A 35 -14.95 -40.71 -6.57
CA LYS A 35 -14.52 -41.12 -5.23
C LYS A 35 -13.11 -41.69 -5.23
N ALA A 36 -12.71 -42.38 -6.29
CA ALA A 36 -11.36 -42.95 -6.42
C ALA A 36 -10.31 -41.89 -6.79
N SER A 37 -10.67 -40.87 -7.56
CA SER A 37 -9.74 -39.87 -8.11
C SER A 37 -9.61 -38.60 -7.27
N LEU A 38 -10.60 -38.31 -6.41
CA LEU A 38 -10.60 -37.15 -5.54
C LEU A 38 -10.22 -37.53 -4.10
N SER A 39 -9.31 -36.76 -3.51
CA SER A 39 -8.89 -36.91 -2.13
C SER A 39 -9.66 -35.98 -1.20
N GLY A 40 -9.99 -36.42 0.01
CA GLY A 40 -10.70 -35.63 1.02
C GLY A 40 -11.77 -36.42 1.76
N ASN A 41 -12.56 -35.75 2.56
CA ASN A 41 -13.61 -36.38 3.39
C ASN A 41 -14.94 -36.49 2.64
N TRP A 42 -15.16 -37.63 1.99
CA TRP A 42 -16.39 -37.94 1.28
C TRP A 42 -17.61 -38.09 2.19
N ASN A 43 -17.44 -38.43 3.48
CA ASN A 43 -18.55 -38.65 4.40
C ASN A 43 -19.34 -37.36 4.67
N THR A 44 -18.77 -36.20 4.42
CA THR A 44 -19.42 -34.90 4.55
C THR A 44 -20.54 -34.71 3.50
N TYR A 45 -20.45 -35.42 2.36
CA TYR A 45 -21.34 -35.26 1.20
C TYR A 45 -22.30 -36.44 0.96
N ASN A 46 -22.07 -37.54 1.68
CA ASN A 46 -22.85 -38.78 1.54
C ASN A 46 -23.49 -39.18 2.88
N ASN A 47 -24.75 -38.85 3.06
CA ASN A 47 -25.56 -39.31 4.20
C ASN A 47 -26.04 -40.74 3.96
N ASN A 48 -25.32 -41.73 4.51
CA ASN A 48 -25.81 -43.13 4.68
C ASN A 48 -26.06 -43.99 3.43
N ASN A 49 -25.11 -44.08 2.49
CA ASN A 49 -25.15 -45.07 1.36
C ASN A 49 -26.45 -45.11 0.55
N GLN A 50 -27.17 -44.02 0.47
CA GLN A 50 -28.37 -43.89 -0.32
C GLN A 50 -28.00 -43.29 -1.68
N GLY A 51 -28.40 -43.91 -2.79
CA GLY A 51 -28.22 -43.64 -4.19
C GLY A 51 -27.74 -42.26 -4.65
N VAL A 52 -27.19 -42.15 -5.84
CA VAL A 52 -26.52 -40.96 -6.44
C VAL A 52 -27.33 -39.66 -6.27
N CYS A 53 -28.62 -39.72 -6.46
CA CYS A 53 -29.53 -38.54 -6.38
C CYS A 53 -29.74 -38.00 -4.96
N LYS A 54 -29.15 -38.62 -3.95
CA LYS A 54 -29.22 -38.12 -2.56
C LYS A 54 -27.89 -37.50 -2.10
N LEU A 55 -26.87 -37.49 -2.97
CA LEU A 55 -25.64 -36.76 -2.69
C LEU A 55 -25.93 -35.27 -2.67
N ARG A 56 -25.27 -34.57 -1.74
CA ARG A 56 -25.41 -33.12 -1.64
C ARG A 56 -24.93 -32.47 -2.93
N GLY A 57 -25.76 -31.63 -3.55
CA GLY A 57 -25.44 -30.93 -4.80
C GLY A 57 -25.77 -31.75 -6.07
N VAL A 58 -26.32 -32.96 -5.95
CA VAL A 58 -26.83 -33.74 -7.08
C VAL A 58 -28.34 -33.65 -7.13
N THR A 59 -28.90 -33.31 -8.29
CA THR A 59 -30.33 -33.29 -8.54
C THR A 59 -30.62 -34.17 -9.75
N CYS A 60 -31.62 -35.03 -9.64
CA CYS A 60 -32.10 -35.94 -10.70
C CYS A 60 -33.49 -35.53 -11.19
N ASN A 61 -33.81 -35.94 -12.42
CA ASN A 61 -35.20 -35.90 -12.95
C ASN A 61 -36.07 -37.03 -12.35
N GLU A 62 -37.32 -37.13 -12.80
CA GLU A 62 -38.28 -38.20 -12.36
C GLU A 62 -37.80 -39.60 -12.76
N GLU A 63 -36.98 -39.71 -13.80
CA GLU A 63 -36.42 -40.98 -14.31
C GLU A 63 -35.18 -41.44 -13.54
N GLY A 64 -34.66 -40.59 -12.62
CA GLY A 64 -33.48 -40.86 -11.81
C GLY A 64 -32.18 -40.46 -12.48
N ASP A 65 -32.19 -39.74 -13.59
CA ASP A 65 -31.00 -39.22 -14.29
C ASP A 65 -30.55 -37.91 -13.70
N VAL A 66 -29.23 -37.77 -13.49
CA VAL A 66 -28.63 -36.54 -12.98
C VAL A 66 -28.75 -35.42 -14.00
N THR A 67 -29.43 -34.35 -13.61
CA THR A 67 -29.62 -33.12 -14.40
C THR A 67 -28.84 -31.95 -13.87
N ILE A 68 -28.57 -31.88 -12.55
CA ILE A 68 -27.79 -30.84 -11.93
C ILE A 68 -26.67 -31.46 -11.10
N LEU A 69 -25.45 -30.99 -11.32
CA LEU A 69 -24.29 -31.32 -10.53
C LEU A 69 -23.64 -30.02 -10.00
N ASP A 70 -23.99 -29.66 -8.75
CA ASP A 70 -23.49 -28.49 -8.06
C ASP A 70 -22.47 -28.91 -7.00
N LEU A 71 -21.19 -28.75 -7.32
CA LEU A 71 -20.05 -29.10 -6.48
C LEU A 71 -19.45 -27.92 -5.73
N THR A 72 -20.04 -26.73 -5.77
CA THR A 72 -19.50 -25.51 -5.14
C THR A 72 -19.28 -25.67 -3.63
N SER A 73 -20.10 -26.49 -2.98
CA SER A 73 -19.95 -26.83 -1.57
C SER A 73 -18.88 -27.89 -1.27
N TRP A 74 -18.25 -28.47 -2.31
CA TRP A 74 -17.29 -29.60 -2.18
C TRP A 74 -15.83 -29.10 -2.07
N SER A 75 -15.62 -27.93 -1.50
CA SER A 75 -14.33 -27.26 -1.38
C SER A 75 -13.25 -28.05 -0.57
N SER A 76 -13.67 -29.04 0.22
CA SER A 76 -12.75 -29.91 0.98
C SER A 76 -12.13 -31.04 0.15
N LEU A 77 -12.67 -31.31 -1.05
CA LEU A 77 -12.14 -32.30 -1.98
C LEU A 77 -11.16 -31.66 -2.97
N SER A 78 -10.18 -32.44 -3.40
CA SER A 78 -9.20 -32.02 -4.41
C SER A 78 -8.72 -33.22 -5.21
N GLY A 79 -8.18 -32.98 -6.40
CA GLY A 79 -7.65 -34.05 -7.25
C GLY A 79 -8.07 -33.92 -8.70
N ASN A 80 -7.88 -34.99 -9.47
CA ASN A 80 -8.25 -35.02 -10.86
C ASN A 80 -9.74 -35.35 -11.01
N PHE A 81 -10.46 -34.51 -11.74
CA PHE A 81 -11.86 -34.78 -12.07
C PHE A 81 -11.91 -35.85 -13.18
N PRO A 82 -12.85 -36.83 -13.14
CA PRO A 82 -12.92 -37.85 -14.17
C PRO A 82 -13.20 -37.28 -15.55
N SER A 83 -12.58 -37.85 -16.59
CA SER A 83 -12.86 -37.52 -17.98
C SER A 83 -14.18 -38.17 -18.47
N GLY A 84 -14.74 -37.64 -19.54
CA GLY A 84 -15.93 -38.19 -20.17
C GLY A 84 -17.25 -37.95 -19.40
N LEU A 85 -17.34 -36.83 -18.68
CA LEU A 85 -18.50 -36.46 -17.84
C LEU A 85 -19.87 -36.79 -18.47
N CYS A 86 -20.14 -36.31 -19.67
CA CYS A 86 -21.45 -36.47 -20.29
C CYS A 86 -21.64 -37.80 -21.03
N ASN A 87 -20.60 -38.63 -21.13
CA ASN A 87 -20.79 -40.03 -21.49
C ASN A 87 -21.47 -40.83 -20.36
N TYR A 88 -21.21 -40.41 -19.11
CA TYR A 88 -21.78 -41.00 -17.91
C TYR A 88 -23.06 -40.29 -17.48
N LEU A 89 -23.16 -38.98 -17.72
CA LEU A 89 -24.28 -38.11 -17.33
C LEU A 89 -24.90 -37.43 -18.58
N PRO A 90 -25.53 -38.15 -19.49
CA PRO A 90 -25.99 -37.61 -20.79
C PRO A 90 -27.11 -36.55 -20.67
N ASN A 91 -27.86 -36.55 -19.57
CA ASN A 91 -28.97 -35.63 -19.30
C ASN A 91 -28.53 -34.42 -18.43
N LEU A 92 -27.21 -34.23 -18.22
CA LEU A 92 -26.71 -33.12 -17.43
C LEU A 92 -27.01 -31.76 -18.08
N GLN A 93 -27.71 -30.89 -17.34
CA GLN A 93 -28.10 -29.54 -17.76
C GLN A 93 -27.30 -28.45 -17.04
N VAL A 94 -26.94 -28.69 -15.78
CA VAL A 94 -26.25 -27.70 -14.96
C VAL A 94 -24.98 -28.31 -14.33
N LEU A 95 -23.85 -27.70 -14.57
CA LEU A 95 -22.58 -28.04 -13.93
C LEU A 95 -21.99 -26.81 -13.22
N ARG A 96 -21.98 -26.84 -11.90
CA ARG A 96 -21.35 -25.79 -11.05
C ARG A 96 -20.20 -26.37 -10.24
N MET A 97 -19.02 -25.84 -10.43
CA MET A 97 -17.79 -26.30 -9.77
C MET A 97 -16.96 -25.16 -9.18
N GLY A 98 -17.49 -23.95 -9.20
CA GLY A 98 -16.78 -22.75 -8.73
C GLY A 98 -16.19 -22.92 -7.33
N TYR A 99 -15.02 -22.29 -7.09
CA TYR A 99 -14.28 -22.35 -5.82
C TYR A 99 -13.79 -23.74 -5.38
N THR A 100 -13.84 -24.74 -6.27
CA THR A 100 -13.30 -26.09 -5.98
C THR A 100 -11.83 -26.20 -6.36
N LYS A 101 -11.17 -27.24 -5.84
CA LYS A 101 -9.76 -27.55 -6.11
C LYS A 101 -9.57 -28.69 -7.10
N PHE A 102 -10.56 -28.93 -7.96
CA PHE A 102 -10.51 -29.99 -8.95
C PHE A 102 -9.61 -29.59 -10.12
N LYS A 103 -8.82 -30.52 -10.60
CA LYS A 103 -8.17 -30.44 -11.91
C LYS A 103 -9.14 -30.99 -12.93
N PHE A 104 -9.83 -30.11 -13.66
CA PHE A 104 -10.84 -30.48 -14.60
C PHE A 104 -10.25 -30.65 -16.01
N PRO A 105 -10.49 -31.79 -16.70
CA PRO A 105 -10.11 -31.97 -18.09
C PRO A 105 -11.12 -31.22 -18.97
N THR A 106 -10.74 -30.06 -19.49
CA THR A 106 -11.64 -29.13 -20.20
C THR A 106 -12.31 -29.73 -21.44
N GLU A 107 -11.65 -30.70 -22.11
CA GLU A 107 -12.22 -31.42 -23.24
C GLU A 107 -13.45 -32.26 -22.88
N SER A 108 -13.64 -32.60 -21.60
CA SER A 108 -14.77 -33.47 -21.14
C SER A 108 -16.13 -32.82 -21.31
N ILE A 109 -16.23 -31.52 -21.55
CA ILE A 109 -17.49 -30.80 -21.71
C ILE A 109 -18.02 -30.82 -23.15
N THR A 110 -17.19 -31.15 -24.15
CA THR A 110 -17.61 -31.06 -25.57
C THR A 110 -18.78 -31.98 -25.94
N ASN A 111 -18.93 -33.10 -25.23
CA ASN A 111 -20.02 -34.05 -25.43
C ASN A 111 -21.31 -33.73 -24.66
N CYS A 112 -21.31 -32.61 -23.89
CA CYS A 112 -22.43 -32.25 -23.03
C CYS A 112 -23.50 -31.43 -23.77
N SER A 113 -24.12 -31.96 -24.82
CA SER A 113 -25.05 -31.25 -25.71
C SER A 113 -26.31 -30.71 -25.00
N ASN A 114 -26.70 -31.30 -23.84
CA ASN A 114 -27.84 -30.84 -23.05
C ASN A 114 -27.51 -29.76 -22.03
N LEU A 115 -26.20 -29.40 -21.89
CA LEU A 115 -25.74 -28.42 -20.90
C LEU A 115 -26.33 -27.05 -21.17
N GLN A 116 -26.93 -26.47 -20.14
CA GLN A 116 -27.50 -25.11 -20.14
C GLN A 116 -26.69 -24.13 -19.29
N GLU A 117 -26.04 -24.62 -18.24
CA GLU A 117 -25.19 -23.83 -17.37
C GLU A 117 -23.87 -24.54 -17.11
N LEU A 118 -22.77 -23.82 -17.36
CA LEU A 118 -21.41 -24.21 -17.02
C LEU A 118 -20.77 -23.09 -16.17
N ASN A 119 -20.60 -23.35 -14.89
CA ASN A 119 -19.91 -22.44 -13.98
C ASN A 119 -18.68 -23.13 -13.36
N MET A 120 -17.49 -22.63 -13.72
CA MET A 120 -16.20 -23.11 -13.24
C MET A 120 -15.33 -21.94 -12.75
N ASN A 121 -15.96 -20.95 -12.14
CA ASN A 121 -15.24 -19.77 -11.68
C ASN A 121 -14.31 -20.06 -10.48
N HIS A 122 -13.26 -19.25 -10.32
CA HIS A 122 -12.32 -19.34 -9.19
C HIS A 122 -11.70 -20.75 -8.96
N MET A 123 -11.47 -21.51 -10.02
CA MET A 123 -10.83 -22.84 -9.92
C MET A 123 -9.32 -22.80 -10.19
N PHE A 124 -8.77 -21.67 -10.65
CA PHE A 124 -7.37 -21.51 -11.04
C PHE A 124 -6.91 -22.53 -12.09
N LEU A 125 -7.82 -22.92 -12.98
CA LEU A 125 -7.52 -23.84 -14.07
C LEU A 125 -6.53 -23.22 -15.04
N SER A 126 -5.49 -23.98 -15.39
CA SER A 126 -4.46 -23.57 -16.34
C SER A 126 -4.41 -24.60 -17.49
N ALA A 127 -5.38 -24.49 -18.39
CA ALA A 127 -5.54 -25.40 -19.54
C ALA A 127 -5.96 -24.57 -20.77
N GLU A 128 -5.91 -25.16 -21.93
CA GLU A 128 -6.56 -24.62 -23.12
C GLU A 128 -8.05 -24.97 -23.07
N LEU A 129 -8.88 -24.12 -23.67
CA LEU A 129 -10.31 -24.34 -23.73
C LEU A 129 -10.68 -25.04 -25.03
N PRO A 130 -11.65 -25.96 -25.00
CA PRO A 130 -12.12 -26.66 -26.19
C PRO A 130 -13.05 -25.81 -27.06
N ASP A 131 -13.45 -26.34 -28.22
CA ASP A 131 -14.52 -25.80 -29.03
C ASP A 131 -15.88 -25.96 -28.34
N PHE A 132 -16.62 -24.84 -28.16
CA PHE A 132 -17.94 -24.81 -27.53
C PHE A 132 -19.10 -25.00 -28.52
N SER A 133 -18.83 -25.12 -29.84
CA SER A 133 -19.88 -25.28 -30.88
C SER A 133 -20.90 -26.38 -30.61
N PRO A 134 -20.57 -27.51 -29.93
CA PRO A 134 -21.53 -28.54 -29.62
C PRO A 134 -22.60 -28.14 -28.58
N LEU A 135 -22.28 -27.15 -27.72
CA LEU A 135 -23.09 -26.76 -26.54
C LEU A 135 -24.20 -25.77 -26.91
N LYS A 136 -25.03 -26.09 -27.90
CA LYS A 136 -26.06 -25.19 -28.45
C LYS A 136 -27.13 -24.76 -27.44
N ASN A 137 -27.33 -25.52 -26.36
CA ASN A 137 -28.33 -25.25 -25.31
C ASN A 137 -27.77 -24.34 -24.19
N LEU A 138 -26.48 -23.97 -24.24
CA LEU A 138 -25.84 -23.23 -23.17
C LEU A 138 -26.46 -21.83 -23.05
N ARG A 139 -26.85 -21.47 -21.83
CA ARG A 139 -27.41 -20.18 -21.42
C ARG A 139 -26.42 -19.40 -20.52
N VAL A 140 -25.71 -20.12 -19.65
CA VAL A 140 -24.77 -19.51 -18.73
C VAL A 140 -23.38 -20.15 -18.91
N LEU A 141 -22.39 -19.33 -19.21
CA LEU A 141 -20.99 -19.71 -19.29
C LEU A 141 -20.17 -18.76 -18.40
N ASP A 142 -19.82 -19.25 -17.21
CA ASP A 142 -18.97 -18.51 -16.25
C ASP A 142 -17.68 -19.29 -16.00
N LEU A 143 -16.60 -18.82 -16.60
CA LEU A 143 -15.25 -19.34 -16.47
C LEU A 143 -14.30 -18.32 -15.84
N SER A 144 -14.85 -17.35 -15.12
CA SER A 144 -14.09 -16.24 -14.53
C SER A 144 -13.06 -16.68 -13.48
N TYR A 145 -12.06 -15.84 -13.26
CA TYR A 145 -10.99 -16.04 -12.28
C TYR A 145 -10.26 -17.39 -12.45
N ASN A 146 -9.78 -17.64 -13.67
CA ASN A 146 -8.98 -18.79 -14.01
C ASN A 146 -7.67 -18.36 -14.68
N LEU A 147 -6.90 -19.34 -15.17
CA LEU A 147 -5.59 -19.13 -15.80
C LEU A 147 -5.55 -19.84 -17.16
N PHE A 148 -6.67 -19.80 -17.89
CA PHE A 148 -6.76 -20.45 -19.21
C PHE A 148 -5.70 -19.88 -20.16
N LYS A 149 -5.20 -20.74 -21.05
CA LYS A 149 -4.10 -20.44 -21.97
C LYS A 149 -4.50 -20.76 -23.41
N GLY A 150 -3.60 -20.42 -24.33
CA GLY A 150 -3.83 -20.65 -25.75
C GLY A 150 -4.81 -19.64 -26.34
N ASP A 151 -5.44 -20.01 -27.43
CA ASP A 151 -6.35 -19.13 -28.15
C ASP A 151 -7.73 -19.08 -27.48
N PHE A 152 -8.35 -17.89 -27.51
CA PHE A 152 -9.71 -17.74 -27.03
C PHE A 152 -10.69 -18.53 -27.89
N PRO A 153 -11.64 -19.31 -27.32
CA PRO A 153 -12.56 -20.17 -28.06
C PRO A 153 -13.63 -19.35 -28.80
N MET A 154 -13.35 -18.89 -30.00
CA MET A 154 -14.22 -18.02 -30.79
C MET A 154 -15.62 -18.60 -31.06
N SER A 155 -15.79 -19.93 -30.91
CA SER A 155 -17.08 -20.61 -31.07
C SER A 155 -18.15 -20.17 -30.06
N VAL A 156 -17.74 -19.60 -28.92
CA VAL A 156 -18.72 -19.09 -27.93
C VAL A 156 -19.61 -17.98 -28.52
N PHE A 157 -19.09 -17.20 -29.48
CA PHE A 157 -19.88 -16.13 -30.13
C PHE A 157 -20.98 -16.63 -31.07
N ASN A 158 -21.03 -17.93 -31.33
CA ASN A 158 -22.08 -18.59 -32.11
C ASN A 158 -23.16 -19.25 -31.26
N LEU A 159 -23.09 -19.18 -29.91
CA LEU A 159 -24.04 -19.77 -28.99
C LEU A 159 -25.31 -18.88 -28.86
N SER A 160 -26.26 -19.04 -29.73
CA SER A 160 -27.44 -18.14 -29.86
C SER A 160 -28.37 -18.08 -28.63
N ASN A 161 -28.29 -19.07 -27.73
CA ASN A 161 -29.08 -19.15 -26.51
C ASN A 161 -28.37 -18.56 -25.28
N LEU A 162 -27.12 -18.13 -25.42
CA LEU A 162 -26.33 -17.63 -24.31
C LEU A 162 -26.95 -16.34 -23.75
N GLU A 163 -27.10 -16.31 -22.43
CA GLU A 163 -27.61 -15.20 -21.63
C GLU A 163 -26.51 -14.53 -20.83
N ILE A 164 -25.53 -15.30 -20.32
CA ILE A 164 -24.40 -14.82 -19.55
C ILE A 164 -23.09 -15.39 -20.14
N LEU A 165 -22.18 -14.50 -20.51
CA LEU A 165 -20.81 -14.79 -20.95
C LEU A 165 -19.84 -14.12 -20.01
N ASN A 166 -19.19 -14.87 -19.13
CA ASN A 166 -18.23 -14.35 -18.15
C ASN A 166 -16.91 -15.10 -18.20
N PHE A 167 -15.88 -14.39 -18.63
CA PHE A 167 -14.48 -14.83 -18.63
C PHE A 167 -13.58 -13.92 -17.80
N ASN A 168 -14.15 -13.05 -16.98
CA ASN A 168 -13.42 -12.09 -16.17
C ASN A 168 -12.15 -12.69 -15.53
N GLU A 169 -11.04 -11.92 -15.53
CA GLU A 169 -9.75 -12.32 -14.90
C GLU A 169 -9.19 -13.65 -15.45
N ASN A 170 -9.02 -13.69 -16.79
CA ASN A 170 -8.31 -14.75 -17.51
C ASN A 170 -7.17 -14.18 -18.37
N PRO A 171 -6.08 -13.68 -17.77
CA PRO A 171 -5.01 -12.98 -18.48
C PRO A 171 -4.08 -13.92 -19.27
N GLY A 172 -4.29 -15.24 -19.22
CA GLY A 172 -3.41 -16.23 -19.84
C GLY A 172 -3.69 -16.51 -21.31
N PHE A 173 -4.79 -16.02 -21.88
CA PHE A 173 -5.06 -16.16 -23.31
C PHE A 173 -4.02 -15.45 -24.19
N ASN A 174 -3.77 -15.99 -25.37
CA ASN A 174 -3.10 -15.26 -26.43
C ASN A 174 -3.88 -13.99 -26.79
N PHE A 175 -3.25 -13.01 -27.44
CA PHE A 175 -3.95 -11.81 -27.88
C PHE A 175 -5.00 -12.14 -28.94
N TRP A 176 -6.24 -11.72 -28.72
CA TRP A 176 -7.36 -11.97 -29.60
C TRP A 176 -8.27 -10.74 -29.76
N LYS A 177 -9.14 -10.75 -30.76
CA LYS A 177 -10.07 -9.65 -31.07
C LYS A 177 -11.50 -10.11 -30.98
N LEU A 178 -12.40 -9.19 -30.59
CA LEU A 178 -13.83 -9.43 -30.74
C LEU A 178 -14.19 -9.61 -32.23
N PRO A 179 -15.15 -10.51 -32.53
CA PRO A 179 -15.62 -10.70 -33.92
C PRO A 179 -16.40 -9.47 -34.41
N GLU A 180 -16.43 -9.28 -35.73
CA GLU A 180 -17.20 -8.21 -36.37
C GLU A 180 -18.73 -8.48 -36.39
N THR A 181 -19.17 -9.68 -36.04
CA THR A 181 -20.57 -10.08 -35.96
C THR A 181 -20.82 -11.03 -34.80
N PHE A 182 -22.00 -10.93 -34.17
CA PHE A 182 -22.41 -11.73 -33.03
C PHE A 182 -23.71 -12.44 -33.35
N ASN A 183 -23.87 -13.72 -32.94
CA ASN A 183 -25.09 -14.51 -33.15
C ASN A 183 -25.96 -14.63 -31.87
N PHE A 184 -25.63 -13.86 -30.83
CA PHE A 184 -26.41 -13.87 -29.61
C PHE A 184 -27.82 -13.28 -29.79
N LYS A 185 -28.84 -13.96 -29.28
CA LYS A 185 -30.22 -13.49 -29.30
C LYS A 185 -30.77 -13.10 -27.94
N LYS A 186 -30.10 -13.55 -26.87
CA LYS A 186 -30.61 -13.43 -25.49
C LYS A 186 -29.53 -12.91 -24.51
N LEU A 187 -28.38 -12.53 -24.99
CA LEU A 187 -27.26 -12.17 -24.14
C LEU A 187 -27.59 -10.94 -23.29
N ASN A 188 -27.57 -11.12 -21.97
CA ASN A 188 -27.83 -10.09 -20.98
C ASN A 188 -26.53 -9.52 -20.36
N SER A 189 -25.51 -10.37 -20.18
CA SER A 189 -24.25 -9.98 -19.58
C SER A 189 -23.07 -10.50 -20.42
N MET A 190 -22.13 -9.61 -20.72
CA MET A 190 -20.85 -9.91 -21.37
C MET A 190 -19.72 -9.31 -20.54
N VAL A 191 -19.02 -10.16 -19.79
CA VAL A 191 -17.92 -9.77 -18.91
C VAL A 191 -16.62 -10.41 -19.39
N LEU A 192 -15.76 -9.60 -19.98
CA LEU A 192 -14.48 -10.00 -20.61
C LEU A 192 -13.32 -9.14 -20.05
N THR A 193 -13.39 -8.77 -18.78
CA THR A 193 -12.39 -7.95 -18.11
C THR A 193 -11.08 -8.73 -17.95
N THR A 194 -9.92 -8.12 -18.29
CA THR A 194 -8.59 -8.74 -18.17
C THR A 194 -8.46 -10.07 -18.93
N CYS A 195 -8.85 -10.08 -20.22
CA CYS A 195 -8.88 -11.27 -21.07
C CYS A 195 -7.91 -11.21 -22.27
N SER A 196 -6.88 -10.34 -22.26
CA SER A 196 -5.94 -10.15 -23.36
C SER A 196 -6.56 -9.68 -24.69
N LEU A 197 -7.73 -9.03 -24.63
CA LEU A 197 -8.41 -8.43 -25.79
C LEU A 197 -7.60 -7.26 -26.36
N HIS A 198 -7.53 -7.18 -27.70
CA HIS A 198 -6.89 -6.08 -28.40
C HIS A 198 -7.71 -5.66 -29.65
N GLY A 199 -7.26 -4.60 -30.33
CA GLY A 199 -7.93 -4.06 -31.51
C GLY A 199 -9.02 -3.06 -31.14
N GLN A 200 -9.95 -2.81 -32.04
CA GLN A 200 -11.05 -1.87 -31.82
C GLN A 200 -12.26 -2.56 -31.21
N ILE A 201 -13.06 -1.81 -30.47
CA ILE A 201 -14.38 -2.26 -30.00
C ILE A 201 -15.30 -2.28 -31.24
N PRO A 202 -15.89 -3.44 -31.63
CA PRO A 202 -16.71 -3.51 -32.84
C PRO A 202 -18.03 -2.75 -32.68
N ALA A 203 -18.44 -1.98 -33.69
CA ALA A 203 -19.75 -1.31 -33.70
C ALA A 203 -20.93 -2.28 -33.62
N ALA A 204 -20.73 -3.52 -34.07
CA ALA A 204 -21.73 -4.59 -34.02
C ALA A 204 -22.17 -4.97 -32.59
N LEU A 205 -21.41 -4.62 -31.54
CA LEU A 205 -21.85 -4.77 -30.14
C LEU A 205 -23.16 -4.00 -29.90
N GLY A 206 -23.37 -2.85 -30.54
CA GLY A 206 -24.59 -2.08 -30.42
C GLY A 206 -25.88 -2.81 -30.91
N ASN A 207 -25.72 -3.92 -31.63
CA ASN A 207 -26.85 -4.75 -32.04
C ASN A 207 -27.34 -5.74 -30.96
N LEU A 208 -26.57 -5.90 -29.85
CA LEU A 208 -26.92 -6.80 -28.75
C LEU A 208 -27.89 -6.10 -27.79
N THR A 209 -29.07 -5.71 -28.27
CA THR A 209 -30.01 -4.85 -27.54
C THR A 209 -30.60 -5.47 -26.27
N THR A 210 -30.33 -6.73 -25.99
CA THR A 210 -30.70 -7.42 -24.74
C THR A 210 -29.69 -7.23 -23.61
N LEU A 211 -28.48 -6.67 -23.89
CA LEU A 211 -27.45 -6.46 -22.90
C LEU A 211 -27.91 -5.51 -21.79
N VAL A 212 -27.64 -5.94 -20.57
CA VAL A 212 -27.85 -5.21 -19.32
C VAL A 212 -26.48 -4.82 -18.72
N ASP A 213 -25.47 -5.67 -18.95
CA ASP A 213 -24.13 -5.54 -18.39
C ASP A 213 -23.08 -5.80 -19.49
N LEU A 214 -22.15 -4.83 -19.66
CA LEU A 214 -21.04 -4.90 -20.61
C LEU A 214 -19.73 -4.45 -19.95
N GLU A 215 -18.89 -5.40 -19.57
CA GLU A 215 -17.59 -5.16 -18.96
C GLU A 215 -16.45 -5.61 -19.88
N LEU A 216 -15.66 -4.68 -20.36
CA LEU A 216 -14.51 -4.90 -21.26
C LEU A 216 -13.21 -4.30 -20.69
N SER A 217 -13.16 -4.04 -19.40
CA SER A 217 -12.09 -3.33 -18.70
C SER A 217 -10.78 -4.13 -18.66
N GLY A 218 -9.65 -3.46 -18.38
CA GLY A 218 -8.37 -4.14 -18.18
C GLY A 218 -7.78 -4.82 -19.41
N ASN A 219 -8.15 -4.38 -20.60
CA ASN A 219 -7.73 -4.95 -21.89
C ASN A 219 -6.82 -3.98 -22.68
N LEU A 220 -6.56 -4.30 -23.94
CA LEU A 220 -5.69 -3.54 -24.85
C LEU A 220 -6.46 -2.95 -26.03
N PHE A 221 -7.71 -2.57 -25.83
CA PHE A 221 -8.50 -1.95 -26.88
C PHE A 221 -7.88 -0.66 -27.39
N THR A 222 -8.00 -0.43 -28.69
CA THR A 222 -7.48 0.75 -29.42
C THR A 222 -8.61 1.45 -30.16
N GLY A 223 -8.36 2.67 -30.64
CA GLY A 223 -9.35 3.43 -31.41
C GLY A 223 -10.39 4.10 -30.51
N GLN A 224 -11.54 4.40 -31.11
CA GLN A 224 -12.60 5.17 -30.44
C GLN A 224 -13.68 4.24 -29.88
N ILE A 225 -14.43 4.73 -28.92
CA ILE A 225 -15.65 4.08 -28.41
C ILE A 225 -16.72 4.19 -29.51
N PRO A 226 -17.32 3.08 -29.98
CA PRO A 226 -18.36 3.12 -31.01
C PRO A 226 -19.63 3.83 -30.51
N ARG A 227 -20.14 4.77 -31.28
CA ARG A 227 -21.42 5.45 -30.99
C ARG A 227 -22.62 4.47 -30.95
N GLU A 228 -22.50 3.36 -31.66
CA GLU A 228 -23.50 2.29 -31.76
C GLU A 228 -23.79 1.66 -30.38
N LEU A 229 -22.88 1.76 -29.41
CA LEU A 229 -23.18 1.36 -28.02
C LEU A 229 -24.39 2.11 -27.43
N GLY A 230 -24.69 3.33 -27.92
CA GLY A 230 -25.90 4.09 -27.55
C GLY A 230 -27.23 3.44 -28.01
N LEU A 231 -27.20 2.31 -28.74
CA LEU A 231 -28.37 1.53 -29.11
C LEU A 231 -28.82 0.52 -28.02
N LEU A 232 -27.95 0.25 -27.03
CA LEU A 232 -28.16 -0.74 -25.96
C LEU A 232 -29.11 -0.22 -24.87
N LYS A 233 -30.38 -0.04 -25.20
CA LYS A 233 -31.37 0.64 -24.33
C LYS A 233 -31.59 0.02 -22.96
N ASN A 234 -31.26 -1.28 -22.79
CA ASN A 234 -31.43 -2.01 -21.54
C ASN A 234 -30.15 -1.98 -20.68
N LEU A 235 -29.06 -1.38 -21.18
CA LEU A 235 -27.77 -1.40 -20.50
C LEU A 235 -27.84 -0.62 -19.19
N GLN A 236 -27.41 -1.26 -18.09
CA GLN A 236 -27.33 -0.71 -16.74
C GLN A 236 -25.88 -0.46 -16.33
N GLU A 237 -24.96 -1.30 -16.76
CA GLU A 237 -23.54 -1.22 -16.42
C GLU A 237 -22.70 -1.21 -17.71
N LEU A 238 -21.82 -0.20 -17.83
CA LEU A 238 -20.84 -0.08 -18.93
C LEU A 238 -19.46 0.22 -18.37
N GLU A 239 -18.59 -0.79 -18.40
CA GLU A 239 -17.24 -0.68 -17.89
C GLU A 239 -16.18 -0.85 -18.98
N LEU A 240 -15.41 0.19 -19.23
CA LEU A 240 -14.33 0.25 -20.22
C LEU A 240 -13.00 0.73 -19.60
N TYR A 241 -12.87 0.71 -18.28
CA TYR A 241 -11.70 1.26 -17.59
C TYR A 241 -10.43 0.43 -17.85
N TYR A 242 -9.25 1.04 -17.62
CA TYR A 242 -7.95 0.42 -17.87
C TYR A 242 -7.72 -0.10 -19.30
N ASN A 243 -8.23 0.60 -20.31
CA ASN A 243 -7.89 0.36 -21.72
C ASN A 243 -6.99 1.50 -22.24
N TYR A 244 -5.71 1.47 -21.85
CA TYR A 244 -4.73 2.57 -22.08
C TYR A 244 -4.54 3.06 -23.52
N HIS A 245 -5.15 2.41 -24.50
CA HIS A 245 -5.07 2.75 -25.91
C HIS A 245 -6.41 3.19 -26.51
N LEU A 246 -7.49 3.22 -25.71
CA LEU A 246 -8.73 3.87 -26.10
C LEU A 246 -8.53 5.38 -26.19
N VAL A 247 -8.92 5.97 -27.31
CA VAL A 247 -8.73 7.38 -27.64
C VAL A 247 -10.04 7.99 -28.17
N GLY A 248 -10.01 9.30 -28.45
CA GLY A 248 -11.15 10.01 -29.04
C GLY A 248 -12.16 10.48 -28.00
N ASN A 249 -13.28 10.96 -28.45
CA ASN A 249 -14.31 11.54 -27.59
C ASN A 249 -15.26 10.47 -27.03
N ILE A 250 -15.86 10.74 -25.88
CA ILE A 250 -17.00 9.99 -25.38
C ILE A 250 -18.20 10.27 -26.29
N PRO A 251 -18.84 9.24 -26.89
CA PRO A 251 -19.96 9.45 -27.81
C PRO A 251 -21.18 10.07 -27.12
N GLU A 252 -21.80 11.10 -27.72
CA GLU A 252 -23.04 11.71 -27.24
C GLU A 252 -24.20 10.74 -27.21
N GLU A 253 -24.20 9.74 -28.08
CA GLU A 253 -25.20 8.69 -28.22
C GLU A 253 -25.34 7.82 -26.96
N LEU A 254 -24.30 7.76 -26.10
CA LEU A 254 -24.41 7.10 -24.79
C LEU A 254 -25.46 7.74 -23.86
N GLY A 255 -25.79 9.03 -24.10
CA GLY A 255 -26.93 9.69 -23.46
C GLY A 255 -28.31 9.10 -23.80
N ASN A 256 -28.39 8.14 -24.71
CA ASN A 256 -29.61 7.38 -25.02
C ASN A 256 -29.85 6.17 -24.10
N LEU A 257 -28.90 5.81 -23.23
CA LEU A 257 -28.92 4.62 -22.36
C LEU A 257 -29.71 4.93 -21.08
N THR A 258 -31.03 5.04 -21.19
CA THR A 258 -31.92 5.54 -20.10
C THR A 258 -31.95 4.64 -18.86
N GLU A 259 -31.51 3.39 -18.98
CA GLU A 259 -31.43 2.42 -17.89
C GLU A 259 -30.04 2.44 -17.20
N LEU A 260 -29.05 3.15 -17.74
CA LEU A 260 -27.68 3.15 -17.25
C LEU A 260 -27.59 3.69 -15.81
N THR A 261 -27.01 2.88 -14.93
CA THR A 261 -26.74 3.18 -13.53
C THR A 261 -25.25 3.44 -13.27
N ASP A 262 -24.38 2.70 -13.97
CA ASP A 262 -22.93 2.70 -13.75
C ASP A 262 -22.20 2.87 -15.07
N LEU A 263 -21.36 3.93 -15.11
CA LEU A 263 -20.50 4.24 -16.25
C LEU A 263 -19.06 4.45 -15.76
N ASP A 264 -18.18 3.50 -16.07
CA ASP A 264 -16.75 3.63 -15.79
C ASP A 264 -15.91 3.54 -17.08
N MET A 265 -15.30 4.65 -17.45
CA MET A 265 -14.35 4.78 -18.58
C MET A 265 -13.03 5.35 -18.10
N SER A 266 -12.70 5.17 -16.83
CA SER A 266 -11.48 5.69 -16.22
C SER A 266 -10.21 5.05 -16.76
N VAL A 267 -9.08 5.70 -16.56
CA VAL A 267 -7.74 5.18 -16.91
C VAL A 267 -7.61 4.81 -18.40
N ASN A 268 -7.99 5.75 -19.25
CA ASN A 268 -7.91 5.66 -20.70
C ASN A 268 -7.14 6.87 -21.29
N LYS A 269 -7.23 7.11 -22.59
CA LYS A 269 -6.74 8.31 -23.29
C LYS A 269 -7.87 9.06 -23.98
N LEU A 270 -9.05 9.07 -23.39
CA LEU A 270 -10.21 9.77 -23.92
C LEU A 270 -9.98 11.27 -23.92
N THR A 271 -10.49 11.95 -24.95
CA THR A 271 -10.32 13.38 -25.18
C THR A 271 -11.68 14.07 -25.37
N GLY A 272 -11.66 15.38 -25.60
CA GLY A 272 -12.88 16.16 -25.81
C GLY A 272 -13.64 16.45 -24.53
N LYS A 273 -14.89 16.83 -24.65
CA LYS A 273 -15.75 17.25 -23.52
C LYS A 273 -16.54 16.07 -22.98
N ILE A 274 -16.98 16.18 -21.72
CA ILE A 274 -17.98 15.27 -21.15
C ILE A 274 -19.33 15.60 -21.83
N PRO A 275 -20.00 14.64 -22.49
CA PRO A 275 -21.27 14.92 -23.13
C PRO A 275 -22.37 15.28 -22.14
N ALA A 276 -23.07 16.40 -22.36
CA ALA A 276 -24.19 16.83 -21.52
C ALA A 276 -25.36 15.81 -21.54
N SER A 277 -25.46 15.02 -22.60
CA SER A 277 -26.47 13.98 -22.75
C SER A 277 -26.33 12.87 -21.68
N ILE A 278 -25.11 12.46 -21.36
CA ILE A 278 -24.82 11.46 -20.31
C ILE A 278 -25.21 12.01 -18.94
N CYS A 279 -24.93 13.30 -18.71
CA CYS A 279 -25.24 13.96 -17.43
C CYS A 279 -26.75 14.14 -17.18
N LYS A 280 -27.61 13.90 -18.20
CA LYS A 280 -29.07 13.91 -18.10
C LYS A 280 -29.68 12.54 -17.83
N LEU A 281 -28.88 11.48 -17.79
CA LEU A 281 -29.38 10.12 -17.58
C LEU A 281 -30.08 9.98 -16.22
N PRO A 282 -31.36 9.53 -16.21
CA PRO A 282 -32.19 9.63 -15.00
C PRO A 282 -31.81 8.65 -13.89
N LYS A 283 -31.13 7.54 -14.23
CA LYS A 283 -30.75 6.46 -13.31
C LYS A 283 -29.26 6.41 -12.99
N LEU A 284 -28.45 7.28 -13.57
CA LEU A 284 -27.00 7.28 -13.42
C LEU A 284 -26.60 7.54 -11.98
N GLN A 285 -26.04 6.52 -11.30
CA GLN A 285 -25.56 6.58 -9.92
C GLN A 285 -24.06 6.76 -9.82
N VAL A 286 -23.30 6.14 -10.72
CA VAL A 286 -21.84 6.14 -10.75
C VAL A 286 -21.36 6.67 -12.09
N LEU A 287 -20.54 7.73 -12.05
CA LEU A 287 -19.85 8.27 -13.22
C LEU A 287 -18.36 8.40 -12.90
N GLN A 288 -17.56 7.53 -13.50
CA GLN A 288 -16.11 7.51 -13.34
C GLN A 288 -15.43 7.73 -14.69
N LEU A 289 -14.77 8.88 -14.83
CA LEU A 289 -14.05 9.30 -16.04
C LEU A 289 -12.61 9.73 -15.70
N TYR A 290 -12.15 9.42 -14.48
CA TYR A 290 -10.85 9.85 -13.99
C TYR A 290 -9.70 9.29 -14.85
N ASN A 291 -8.58 9.98 -14.81
CA ASN A 291 -7.38 9.58 -15.48
C ASN A 291 -7.57 9.39 -16.99
N ASN A 292 -7.94 10.49 -17.62
CA ASN A 292 -8.11 10.64 -19.05
C ASN A 292 -7.47 11.95 -19.54
N SER A 293 -7.81 12.39 -20.77
CA SER A 293 -7.39 13.68 -21.32
C SER A 293 -8.61 14.57 -21.67
N LEU A 294 -9.65 14.50 -20.83
CA LEU A 294 -10.89 15.24 -21.04
C LEU A 294 -10.66 16.74 -20.79
N VAL A 295 -11.32 17.58 -21.58
CA VAL A 295 -11.23 19.05 -21.54
C VAL A 295 -12.59 19.69 -21.45
N GLY A 296 -12.62 21.00 -21.19
CA GLY A 296 -13.87 21.78 -21.10
C GLY A 296 -14.48 21.74 -19.71
N GLU A 297 -15.70 22.18 -19.60
CA GLU A 297 -16.40 22.37 -18.33
C GLU A 297 -17.12 21.10 -17.88
N ILE A 298 -17.35 20.96 -16.58
CA ILE A 298 -18.27 19.96 -16.03
C ILE A 298 -19.69 20.36 -16.42
N PRO A 299 -20.47 19.52 -17.11
CA PRO A 299 -21.81 19.89 -17.57
C PRO A 299 -22.75 20.26 -16.41
N GLY A 300 -23.42 21.41 -16.52
CA GLY A 300 -24.35 21.93 -15.51
C GLY A 300 -25.58 21.04 -15.32
N GLU A 301 -25.88 20.15 -16.27
CA GLU A 301 -26.96 19.18 -16.20
C GLU A 301 -26.86 18.25 -14.97
N LEU A 302 -25.65 18.02 -14.44
CA LEU A 302 -25.43 17.22 -13.23
C LEU A 302 -26.11 17.83 -11.99
N GLU A 303 -26.39 19.12 -11.96
CA GLU A 303 -27.15 19.77 -10.87
C GLU A 303 -28.56 19.19 -10.71
N ASN A 304 -29.14 18.69 -11.80
CA ASN A 304 -30.49 18.14 -11.83
C ASN A 304 -30.54 16.61 -11.55
N SER A 305 -29.38 15.99 -11.39
CA SER A 305 -29.34 14.55 -11.12
C SER A 305 -29.93 14.22 -9.74
N THR A 306 -30.85 13.26 -9.71
CA THR A 306 -31.48 12.75 -8.48
C THR A 306 -30.87 11.43 -8.02
N ALA A 307 -30.19 10.73 -8.92
CA ALA A 307 -29.66 9.38 -8.69
C ALA A 307 -28.16 9.35 -8.36
N LEU A 308 -27.40 10.38 -8.76
CA LEU A 308 -25.94 10.38 -8.70
C LEU A 308 -25.43 10.23 -7.26
N ARG A 309 -24.57 9.24 -7.02
CA ARG A 309 -23.94 8.94 -5.73
C ARG A 309 -22.43 9.11 -5.79
N LEU A 310 -21.80 8.74 -6.91
CA LEU A 310 -20.37 8.81 -7.12
C LEU A 310 -20.07 9.59 -8.40
N LEU A 311 -19.30 10.67 -8.27
CA LEU A 311 -18.74 11.42 -9.39
C LEU A 311 -17.22 11.50 -9.22
N SER A 312 -16.47 10.85 -10.12
CA SER A 312 -15.01 10.84 -10.10
C SER A 312 -14.46 11.25 -11.46
N LEU A 313 -13.93 12.47 -11.52
CA LEU A 313 -13.38 13.11 -12.73
C LEU A 313 -11.90 13.49 -12.55
N TYR A 314 -11.24 13.01 -11.51
CA TYR A 314 -9.88 13.43 -11.18
C TYR A 314 -8.87 13.06 -12.28
N ASP A 315 -7.74 13.79 -12.30
CA ASP A 315 -6.65 13.59 -13.25
C ASP A 315 -7.15 13.69 -14.72
N ASN A 316 -7.61 14.90 -15.05
CA ASN A 316 -8.03 15.31 -16.39
C ASN A 316 -7.57 16.77 -16.66
N PHE A 317 -7.99 17.36 -17.77
CA PHE A 317 -7.73 18.78 -18.12
C PHE A 317 -9.03 19.61 -18.09
N LEU A 318 -9.97 19.26 -17.21
CA LEU A 318 -11.23 19.96 -17.07
C LEU A 318 -11.00 21.38 -16.54
N ASN A 319 -11.77 22.34 -17.03
CA ASN A 319 -11.70 23.75 -16.67
C ASN A 319 -13.08 24.32 -16.36
N GLY A 320 -13.19 25.66 -16.22
CA GLY A 320 -14.45 26.28 -15.84
C GLY A 320 -14.78 26.12 -14.37
N THR A 321 -16.05 26.23 -14.01
CA THR A 321 -16.51 26.15 -12.62
C THR A 321 -17.16 24.82 -12.30
N VAL A 322 -17.07 24.41 -11.04
CA VAL A 322 -17.90 23.29 -10.54
C VAL A 322 -19.36 23.79 -10.49
N PRO A 323 -20.35 23.02 -11.01
CA PRO A 323 -21.75 23.40 -10.94
C PRO A 323 -22.17 23.71 -9.50
N GLU A 324 -22.71 24.89 -9.26
CA GLU A 324 -22.95 25.45 -7.91
C GLU A 324 -23.91 24.60 -7.08
N LYS A 325 -24.94 24.05 -7.73
CA LYS A 325 -26.01 23.28 -7.09
C LYS A 325 -25.79 21.77 -7.20
N LEU A 326 -24.58 21.35 -7.55
CA LEU A 326 -24.23 19.92 -7.61
C LEU A 326 -24.57 19.23 -6.27
N GLY A 327 -25.27 18.12 -6.32
CA GLY A 327 -25.69 17.38 -5.13
C GLY A 327 -27.01 17.88 -4.50
N GLN A 328 -27.65 18.95 -5.03
CA GLN A 328 -28.88 19.51 -4.47
C GLN A 328 -30.03 18.50 -4.36
N PHE A 329 -30.17 17.61 -5.35
CA PHE A 329 -31.28 16.63 -5.43
C PHE A 329 -30.80 15.20 -5.23
N SER A 330 -29.50 14.93 -5.22
CA SER A 330 -28.93 13.59 -5.12
C SER A 330 -28.39 13.29 -3.71
N ARG A 331 -28.20 12.01 -3.42
CA ARG A 331 -27.54 11.54 -2.19
C ARG A 331 -26.08 11.24 -2.47
N MET A 332 -25.33 12.25 -2.87
CA MET A 332 -23.92 12.09 -3.21
C MET A 332 -23.10 11.52 -2.05
N GLU A 333 -22.30 10.52 -2.32
CA GLU A 333 -21.40 9.86 -1.37
C GLU A 333 -19.94 10.21 -1.64
N VAL A 334 -19.58 10.29 -2.92
CA VAL A 334 -18.18 10.57 -3.35
C VAL A 334 -18.19 11.65 -4.42
N LEU A 335 -17.41 12.70 -4.18
CA LEU A 335 -17.07 13.70 -5.18
C LEU A 335 -15.55 13.82 -5.26
N ASP A 336 -14.97 13.38 -6.37
CA ASP A 336 -13.53 13.52 -6.63
C ASP A 336 -13.30 14.25 -7.96
N LEU A 337 -12.87 15.51 -7.86
CA LEU A 337 -12.55 16.40 -8.98
C LEU A 337 -11.07 16.80 -8.97
N SER A 338 -10.24 16.10 -8.20
CA SER A 338 -8.83 16.42 -7.98
C SER A 338 -8.02 16.45 -9.28
N GLU A 339 -6.87 17.14 -9.26
CA GLU A 339 -5.92 17.15 -10.38
C GLU A 339 -6.57 17.57 -11.72
N ASN A 340 -7.14 18.79 -11.74
CA ASN A 340 -7.75 19.42 -12.89
C ASN A 340 -7.36 20.92 -12.97
N SER A 341 -8.00 21.68 -13.85
CA SER A 341 -7.84 23.14 -13.97
C SER A 341 -9.11 23.91 -13.58
N LEU A 342 -9.93 23.32 -12.70
CA LEU A 342 -11.20 23.91 -12.28
C LEU A 342 -10.99 25.20 -11.48
N SER A 343 -11.90 26.14 -11.63
CA SER A 343 -11.85 27.46 -11.02
C SER A 343 -13.18 27.85 -10.35
N GLY A 344 -13.27 29.06 -9.76
CA GLY A 344 -14.49 29.51 -9.09
C GLY A 344 -14.68 28.91 -7.69
N PRO A 345 -15.87 29.06 -7.10
CA PRO A 345 -16.16 28.66 -5.73
C PRO A 345 -16.42 27.14 -5.60
N LEU A 346 -16.35 26.65 -4.37
CA LEU A 346 -16.79 25.30 -4.01
C LEU A 346 -18.32 25.19 -4.12
N PRO A 347 -18.87 24.04 -4.56
CA PRO A 347 -20.33 23.82 -4.65
C PRO A 347 -20.96 23.84 -3.26
N THR A 348 -22.09 24.52 -3.11
CA THR A 348 -22.71 24.76 -1.80
C THR A 348 -23.64 23.65 -1.32
N GLU A 349 -24.19 22.84 -2.25
CA GLU A 349 -25.30 21.94 -1.99
C GLU A 349 -24.91 20.46 -1.85
N VAL A 350 -23.65 20.09 -2.03
CA VAL A 350 -23.20 18.67 -2.05
C VAL A 350 -23.49 17.89 -0.75
N CYS A 351 -23.60 18.60 0.38
CA CYS A 351 -23.89 17.99 1.67
C CYS A 351 -25.39 17.82 1.95
N LYS A 352 -26.26 18.41 1.11
CA LYS A 352 -27.71 18.45 1.35
C LYS A 352 -28.35 17.06 1.42
N GLY A 353 -27.85 16.10 0.63
CA GLY A 353 -28.29 14.69 0.67
C GLY A 353 -27.90 13.96 1.95
N GLY A 354 -27.02 14.50 2.80
CA GLY A 354 -26.61 13.96 4.09
C GLY A 354 -25.82 12.64 4.02
N LYS A 355 -25.25 12.30 2.86
CA LYS A 355 -24.54 11.02 2.61
C LYS A 355 -23.08 11.17 2.21
N LEU A 356 -22.60 12.39 2.03
CA LEU A 356 -21.25 12.67 1.54
C LEU A 356 -20.19 12.10 2.48
N LEU A 357 -19.37 11.17 1.95
CA LEU A 357 -18.26 10.51 2.64
C LEU A 357 -16.90 11.12 2.23
N TYR A 358 -16.74 11.39 0.94
CA TYR A 358 -15.47 11.88 0.38
C TYR A 358 -15.72 13.13 -0.46
N PHE A 359 -15.06 14.21 -0.07
CA PHE A 359 -14.99 15.48 -0.83
C PHE A 359 -13.53 15.76 -1.15
N LEU A 360 -13.15 15.53 -2.41
CA LEU A 360 -11.77 15.58 -2.89
C LEU A 360 -11.72 16.52 -4.11
N VAL A 361 -11.08 17.68 -3.97
CA VAL A 361 -10.92 18.67 -5.05
C VAL A 361 -9.51 19.28 -5.05
N LEU A 362 -8.54 18.51 -4.57
CA LEU A 362 -7.15 18.96 -4.48
C LEU A 362 -6.53 19.21 -5.87
N ASP A 363 -5.46 20.01 -5.91
CA ASP A 363 -4.72 20.32 -7.14
C ASP A 363 -5.61 20.90 -8.25
N ASN A 364 -6.22 22.08 -7.97
CA ASN A 364 -7.06 22.84 -8.88
C ASN A 364 -6.78 24.38 -8.75
N ASN A 365 -7.60 25.21 -9.41
CA ASN A 365 -7.56 26.66 -9.30
C ASN A 365 -8.79 27.24 -8.58
N LEU A 366 -9.46 26.44 -7.72
CA LEU A 366 -10.67 26.81 -7.00
C LEU A 366 -10.40 27.98 -6.06
N SER A 367 -11.34 28.90 -5.93
CA SER A 367 -11.20 30.16 -5.19
C SER A 367 -12.45 30.47 -4.35
N GLY A 368 -12.46 31.59 -3.67
CA GLY A 368 -13.56 31.91 -2.75
C GLY A 368 -13.37 31.29 -1.37
N VAL A 369 -14.42 31.33 -0.56
CA VAL A 369 -14.40 30.79 0.81
C VAL A 369 -14.84 29.34 0.84
N ILE A 370 -14.45 28.60 1.89
CA ILE A 370 -15.04 27.29 2.19
C ILE A 370 -16.43 27.57 2.79
N PRO A 371 -17.53 27.15 2.15
CA PRO A 371 -18.89 27.41 2.66
C PRO A 371 -19.14 26.77 4.05
N ASP A 372 -19.81 27.48 4.93
CA ASP A 372 -20.13 26.99 6.29
C ASP A 372 -20.96 25.68 6.28
N GLY A 373 -21.70 25.43 5.19
CA GLY A 373 -22.47 24.21 5.00
C GLY A 373 -21.65 22.92 5.15
N TYR A 374 -20.34 22.96 4.87
CA TYR A 374 -19.47 21.79 5.03
C TYR A 374 -19.29 21.36 6.48
N ALA A 375 -19.42 22.28 7.44
CA ALA A 375 -19.41 21.94 8.87
C ALA A 375 -20.63 21.10 9.31
N ASN A 376 -21.65 20.96 8.45
CA ASN A 376 -22.83 20.15 8.70
C ASN A 376 -22.84 18.81 7.94
N CYS A 377 -21.77 18.44 7.26
CA CYS A 377 -21.63 17.19 6.52
C CYS A 377 -21.33 16.02 7.47
N MET A 378 -22.30 15.58 8.25
CA MET A 378 -22.13 14.65 9.37
C MET A 378 -21.51 13.29 9.01
N MET A 379 -21.63 12.84 7.76
CA MET A 379 -21.07 11.56 7.31
C MET A 379 -19.67 11.66 6.73
N LEU A 380 -19.12 12.88 6.64
CA LEU A 380 -17.86 13.13 5.95
C LEU A 380 -16.68 12.42 6.62
N LEU A 381 -15.94 11.62 5.85
CA LEU A 381 -14.74 10.91 6.26
C LEU A 381 -13.46 11.63 5.84
N ARG A 382 -13.46 12.21 4.63
CA ARG A 382 -12.30 12.93 4.09
C ARG A 382 -12.73 14.24 3.44
N PHE A 383 -12.08 15.31 3.85
CA PHE A 383 -12.22 16.64 3.25
C PHE A 383 -10.85 17.12 2.80
N ARG A 384 -10.60 17.10 1.49
CA ARG A 384 -9.30 17.46 0.91
C ARG A 384 -9.49 18.49 -0.19
N VAL A 385 -9.05 19.72 0.07
CA VAL A 385 -9.12 20.87 -0.84
C VAL A 385 -7.74 21.52 -1.04
N SER A 386 -6.67 20.76 -0.77
CA SER A 386 -5.29 21.25 -0.85
C SER A 386 -4.90 21.71 -2.25
N ASN A 387 -3.84 22.53 -2.34
CA ASN A 387 -3.31 23.09 -3.60
C ASN A 387 -4.39 23.75 -4.45
N ASN A 388 -5.06 24.78 -3.86
CA ASN A 388 -6.06 25.61 -4.51
C ASN A 388 -5.79 27.10 -4.20
N ARG A 389 -6.77 27.97 -4.48
CA ARG A 389 -6.70 29.42 -4.19
C ARG A 389 -7.79 29.83 -3.21
N LEU A 390 -8.26 28.89 -2.36
CA LEU A 390 -9.31 29.17 -1.37
C LEU A 390 -8.83 30.20 -0.35
N GLN A 391 -9.74 31.06 0.09
CA GLN A 391 -9.45 32.14 1.01
C GLN A 391 -10.47 32.23 2.16
N GLY A 392 -10.29 33.16 3.08
CA GLY A 392 -11.19 33.33 4.23
C GLY A 392 -10.90 32.31 5.35
N PRO A 393 -11.78 32.25 6.36
CA PRO A 393 -11.61 31.41 7.53
C PRO A 393 -11.95 29.93 7.26
N ILE A 394 -11.45 29.07 8.11
CA ILE A 394 -11.90 27.68 8.19
C ILE A 394 -13.27 27.67 8.89
N PRO A 395 -14.31 27.03 8.33
CA PRO A 395 -15.64 26.99 8.95
C PRO A 395 -15.62 26.39 10.36
N GLU A 396 -16.30 27.06 11.30
CA GLU A 396 -16.50 26.52 12.64
C GLU A 396 -17.26 25.19 12.58
N GLY A 397 -16.76 24.19 13.29
CA GLY A 397 -17.35 22.84 13.31
C GLY A 397 -16.77 21.87 12.29
N LEU A 398 -16.08 22.30 11.24
CA LEU A 398 -15.48 21.38 10.25
C LEU A 398 -14.52 20.36 10.90
N LEU A 399 -13.68 20.82 11.83
CA LEU A 399 -12.75 19.94 12.58
C LEU A 399 -13.45 19.13 13.68
N SER A 400 -14.73 19.39 13.91
CA SER A 400 -15.56 18.74 14.96
C SER A 400 -16.52 17.70 14.41
N LEU A 401 -16.48 17.44 13.10
CA LEU A 401 -17.35 16.46 12.45
C LEU A 401 -17.10 15.06 13.03
N PRO A 402 -18.16 14.27 13.32
CA PRO A 402 -18.03 13.04 14.10
C PRO A 402 -17.27 11.92 13.41
N HIS A 403 -17.28 11.90 12.08
CA HIS A 403 -16.69 10.82 11.30
C HIS A 403 -15.44 11.24 10.50
N VAL A 404 -15.13 12.53 10.44
CA VAL A 404 -13.99 13.02 9.67
C VAL A 404 -12.68 12.43 10.19
N SER A 405 -11.91 11.84 9.28
CA SER A 405 -10.60 11.24 9.58
C SER A 405 -9.44 12.05 9.01
N ILE A 406 -9.63 12.66 7.85
CA ILE A 406 -8.60 13.46 7.18
C ILE A 406 -9.19 14.81 6.78
N VAL A 407 -8.53 15.90 7.21
CA VAL A 407 -8.78 17.26 6.76
C VAL A 407 -7.48 17.82 6.18
N ASP A 408 -7.49 18.10 4.88
CA ASP A 408 -6.35 18.65 4.16
C ASP A 408 -6.74 19.93 3.45
N LEU A 409 -6.34 21.05 4.06
CA LEU A 409 -6.57 22.43 3.58
C LEU A 409 -5.27 23.09 3.12
N SER A 410 -4.19 22.32 3.00
CA SER A 410 -2.84 22.82 2.75
C SER A 410 -2.70 23.57 1.43
N SER A 411 -1.70 24.43 1.34
CA SER A 411 -1.36 25.15 0.09
C SER A 411 -2.56 25.91 -0.51
N ASN A 412 -3.15 26.78 0.30
CA ASN A 412 -4.23 27.68 -0.07
C ASN A 412 -3.93 29.11 0.42
N ASN A 413 -4.94 29.99 0.36
CA ASN A 413 -4.85 31.38 0.82
C ASN A 413 -5.73 31.61 2.06
N LEU A 414 -5.99 30.55 2.84
CA LEU A 414 -6.87 30.59 4.01
C LEU A 414 -6.28 31.48 5.11
N SER A 415 -7.14 32.19 5.80
CA SER A 415 -6.81 33.16 6.84
C SER A 415 -7.67 32.94 8.10
N GLY A 416 -7.63 33.87 9.05
CA GLY A 416 -8.32 33.69 10.33
C GLY A 416 -7.57 32.78 11.30
N VAL A 417 -8.30 32.11 12.16
CA VAL A 417 -7.74 31.27 13.24
C VAL A 417 -8.08 29.79 12.99
N ILE A 418 -7.35 28.90 13.66
CA ILE A 418 -7.73 27.47 13.71
C ILE A 418 -8.96 27.38 14.61
N PRO A 419 -10.10 26.84 14.12
CA PRO A 419 -11.32 26.72 14.91
C PRO A 419 -11.13 25.82 16.14
N GLU A 420 -11.86 26.12 17.22
CA GLU A 420 -11.93 25.24 18.38
C GLU A 420 -12.58 23.89 17.99
N ILE A 421 -12.04 22.81 18.50
CA ILE A 421 -12.66 21.50 18.39
C ILE A 421 -13.72 21.38 19.46
N ASN A 422 -14.99 21.52 19.06
CA ASN A 422 -16.15 21.43 19.91
C ASN A 422 -16.68 19.98 19.90
N GLY A 423 -16.50 19.25 21.01
CA GLY A 423 -16.87 17.86 21.12
C GLY A 423 -15.66 16.91 21.12
N ASN A 424 -15.88 15.65 20.78
CA ASN A 424 -14.86 14.61 20.82
C ASN A 424 -14.65 14.05 19.39
N SER A 425 -13.74 14.65 18.63
CA SER A 425 -13.41 14.27 17.26
C SER A 425 -12.51 13.01 17.26
N ARG A 426 -13.08 11.89 17.70
CA ARG A 426 -12.33 10.63 17.86
C ARG A 426 -11.76 10.06 16.57
N ASN A 427 -12.35 10.39 15.43
CA ASN A 427 -11.94 9.81 14.14
C ASN A 427 -10.85 10.63 13.42
N LEU A 428 -10.66 11.91 13.81
CA LEU A 428 -9.68 12.78 13.18
C LEU A 428 -8.26 12.26 13.44
N SER A 429 -7.60 11.80 12.37
CA SER A 429 -6.25 11.21 12.40
C SER A 429 -5.21 12.09 11.71
N GLU A 430 -5.60 12.86 10.70
CA GLU A 430 -4.67 13.70 9.94
C GLU A 430 -5.26 15.10 9.74
N LEU A 431 -4.46 16.12 10.06
CA LEU A 431 -4.84 17.54 9.92
C LEU A 431 -3.69 18.32 9.27
N PHE A 432 -3.92 18.75 8.04
CA PHE A 432 -2.95 19.46 7.22
C PHE A 432 -3.45 20.88 6.91
N LEU A 433 -2.75 21.89 7.44
CA LEU A 433 -3.05 23.33 7.25
C LEU A 433 -1.85 24.08 6.68
N GLN A 434 -0.75 23.40 6.36
CA GLN A 434 0.50 24.04 5.95
C GLN A 434 0.36 24.92 4.71
N ARG A 435 1.24 25.94 4.61
CA ARG A 435 1.29 26.89 3.48
C ARG A 435 -0.03 27.63 3.25
N ASN A 436 -0.46 28.35 4.31
CA ASN A 436 -1.61 29.23 4.30
C ASN A 436 -1.26 30.58 4.99
N MET A 437 -2.26 31.42 5.24
CA MET A 437 -2.10 32.67 5.99
C MET A 437 -2.80 32.60 7.35
N ILE A 438 -3.01 31.41 7.91
CA ILE A 438 -3.69 31.16 9.19
C ILE A 438 -2.89 31.82 10.32
N SER A 439 -3.56 32.51 11.22
CA SER A 439 -2.99 33.31 12.29
C SER A 439 -3.59 32.94 13.67
N GLY A 440 -3.24 33.68 14.71
CA GLY A 440 -3.70 33.40 16.07
C GLY A 440 -2.96 32.23 16.72
N VAL A 441 -3.53 31.69 17.78
CA VAL A 441 -2.91 30.62 18.57
C VAL A 441 -3.36 29.23 18.12
N ILE A 442 -2.53 28.22 18.40
CA ILE A 442 -2.96 26.82 18.26
C ILE A 442 -3.94 26.54 19.42
N PRO A 443 -5.19 26.13 19.13
CA PRO A 443 -6.18 25.94 20.19
C PRO A 443 -5.84 24.73 21.07
N ALA A 444 -6.00 24.88 22.39
CA ALA A 444 -5.79 23.79 23.33
C ALA A 444 -6.76 22.61 23.14
N SER A 445 -7.93 22.89 22.56
CA SER A 445 -8.96 21.89 22.23
C SER A 445 -8.52 20.90 21.15
N ILE A 446 -7.37 21.09 20.48
CA ILE A 446 -6.81 20.09 19.55
C ILE A 446 -6.61 18.73 20.25
N SER A 447 -6.38 18.74 21.57
CA SER A 447 -6.29 17.51 22.38
C SER A 447 -7.60 16.72 22.47
N ARG A 448 -8.75 17.29 22.04
CA ARG A 448 -10.04 16.59 21.94
C ARG A 448 -10.13 15.68 20.72
N ALA A 449 -9.10 15.65 19.87
CA ALA A 449 -8.92 14.69 18.79
C ALA A 449 -7.80 13.67 19.15
N PRO A 450 -8.04 12.71 20.08
CA PRO A 450 -7.00 11.87 20.67
C PRO A 450 -6.35 10.88 19.69
N ASN A 451 -6.95 10.69 18.53
CA ASN A 451 -6.46 9.80 17.49
C ASN A 451 -5.62 10.50 16.40
N LEU A 452 -5.31 11.79 16.59
CA LEU A 452 -4.41 12.49 15.67
C LEU A 452 -3.04 11.79 15.60
N VAL A 453 -2.65 11.46 14.39
CA VAL A 453 -1.38 10.83 14.01
C VAL A 453 -0.47 11.85 13.33
N LYS A 454 -1.04 12.74 12.50
CA LYS A 454 -0.27 13.74 11.76
C LYS A 454 -0.87 15.13 11.93
N ILE A 455 -0.01 16.08 12.28
CA ILE A 455 -0.32 17.51 12.32
C ILE A 455 0.77 18.23 11.53
N ASP A 456 0.36 18.96 10.49
CA ASP A 456 1.23 19.89 9.78
C ASP A 456 0.57 21.27 9.68
N PHE A 457 1.10 22.22 10.45
CA PHE A 457 0.69 23.63 10.46
C PHE A 457 1.81 24.54 9.97
N SER A 458 2.82 23.98 9.32
CA SER A 458 4.00 24.70 8.88
C SER A 458 3.68 25.84 7.89
N CYS A 459 4.58 26.82 7.80
CA CYS A 459 4.48 27.92 6.84
C CYS A 459 3.14 28.66 6.91
N ASN A 460 2.80 29.13 8.13
CA ASN A 460 1.62 29.95 8.42
C ASN A 460 2.03 31.24 9.20
N ARG A 461 1.06 31.91 9.83
CA ARG A 461 1.28 33.09 10.66
C ARG A 461 0.87 32.83 12.12
N LEU A 462 0.88 31.58 12.57
CA LEU A 462 0.50 31.19 13.93
C LEU A 462 1.43 31.83 14.95
N SER A 463 0.88 32.26 16.06
CA SER A 463 1.60 32.97 17.14
C SER A 463 1.23 32.41 18.51
N GLY A 464 1.85 32.96 19.58
CA GLY A 464 1.65 32.48 20.94
C GLY A 464 2.30 31.12 21.22
N PRO A 465 2.04 30.53 22.40
CA PRO A 465 2.69 29.31 22.84
C PRO A 465 2.20 28.07 22.12
N ILE A 466 3.08 27.04 22.06
CA ILE A 466 2.64 25.69 21.74
C ILE A 466 1.86 25.17 22.93
N PRO A 467 0.56 24.80 22.78
CA PRO A 467 -0.24 24.37 23.92
C PRO A 467 0.26 23.04 24.49
N PHE A 468 0.46 22.98 25.81
CA PHE A 468 0.97 21.79 26.49
C PHE A 468 0.04 20.57 26.31
N GLN A 469 -1.24 20.81 25.99
CA GLN A 469 -2.25 19.78 25.72
C GLN A 469 -1.91 18.92 24.49
N ILE A 470 -1.06 19.39 23.57
CA ILE A 470 -0.57 18.55 22.45
C ILE A 470 0.09 17.28 22.99
N GLY A 471 0.77 17.33 24.14
CA GLY A 471 1.36 16.17 24.80
C GLY A 471 0.37 15.05 25.17
N ASN A 472 -0.95 15.30 25.11
CA ASN A 472 -1.98 14.30 25.33
C ASN A 472 -2.26 13.44 24.09
N LEU A 473 -1.78 13.84 22.91
CA LEU A 473 -1.99 13.17 21.63
C LEU A 473 -1.01 11.98 21.46
N ARG A 474 -1.14 10.96 22.27
CA ARG A 474 -0.16 9.86 22.36
C ARG A 474 0.10 9.10 21.04
N LYS A 475 -0.83 9.17 20.07
CA LYS A 475 -0.70 8.56 18.75
C LYS A 475 0.05 9.46 17.73
N LEU A 476 0.36 10.70 18.13
CA LEU A 476 0.96 11.66 17.22
C LEU A 476 2.36 11.20 16.79
N ASN A 477 2.52 11.02 15.50
CA ASN A 477 3.73 10.56 14.85
C ASN A 477 4.51 11.71 14.18
N LEU A 478 3.76 12.69 13.64
CA LEU A 478 4.30 13.83 12.91
C LEU A 478 3.74 15.12 13.49
N LEU A 479 4.63 16.03 13.91
CA LEU A 479 4.31 17.37 14.35
C LEU A 479 5.22 18.38 13.63
N MET A 480 4.64 19.10 12.68
CA MET A 480 5.33 20.12 11.87
C MET A 480 4.71 21.48 12.15
N LEU A 481 5.49 22.36 12.78
CA LEU A 481 5.10 23.73 13.15
C LEU A 481 6.08 24.78 12.62
N GLN A 482 7.05 24.39 11.78
CA GLN A 482 8.09 25.28 11.28
C GLN A 482 7.53 26.43 10.44
N GLY A 483 8.28 27.55 10.43
CA GLY A 483 7.94 28.70 9.59
C GLY A 483 6.68 29.44 10.08
N ASN A 484 6.55 29.65 11.40
CA ASN A 484 5.47 30.39 12.05
C ASN A 484 6.03 31.54 12.91
N LYS A 485 5.22 32.10 13.80
CA LYS A 485 5.59 33.13 14.77
C LYS A 485 5.34 32.67 16.21
N LEU A 486 5.50 31.34 16.46
CA LEU A 486 5.26 30.77 17.79
C LEU A 486 6.28 31.30 18.79
N THR A 487 5.80 31.60 19.99
CA THR A 487 6.59 32.19 21.09
C THR A 487 6.66 31.25 22.30
N ASP A 488 7.24 31.74 23.40
CA ASP A 488 7.38 31.03 24.66
C ASP A 488 8.27 29.78 24.58
N SER A 489 8.27 28.96 25.63
CA SER A 489 9.15 27.78 25.73
C SER A 489 8.53 26.55 25.09
N ILE A 490 9.38 25.63 24.64
CA ILE A 490 8.95 24.31 24.17
C ILE A 490 8.32 23.55 25.36
N PRO A 491 7.06 23.11 25.28
CA PRO A 491 6.41 22.42 26.39
C PRO A 491 7.07 21.06 26.71
N SER A 492 7.42 20.85 28.00
CA SER A 492 7.96 19.55 28.42
C SER A 492 7.00 18.38 28.21
N SER A 493 5.68 18.65 28.14
CA SER A 493 4.65 17.65 27.84
C SER A 493 4.80 16.96 26.48
N LEU A 494 5.52 17.56 25.54
CA LEU A 494 5.82 16.89 24.25
C LEU A 494 6.60 15.58 24.47
N SER A 495 7.31 15.43 25.60
CA SER A 495 8.00 14.17 25.95
C SER A 495 7.04 12.99 26.18
N SER A 496 5.75 13.24 26.35
CA SER A 496 4.70 12.20 26.47
C SER A 496 4.26 11.60 25.13
N LEU A 497 4.72 12.16 24.00
CA LEU A 497 4.39 11.71 22.64
C LEU A 497 5.23 10.49 22.23
N SER A 498 4.96 9.33 22.83
CA SER A 498 5.78 8.12 22.64
C SER A 498 5.83 7.60 21.19
N SER A 499 4.89 8.01 20.35
CA SER A 499 4.84 7.62 18.91
C SER A 499 5.49 8.64 17.99
N LEU A 500 6.04 9.74 18.51
CA LEU A 500 6.53 10.84 17.69
C LEU A 500 7.82 10.47 16.94
N ASN A 501 7.75 10.52 15.61
CA ASN A 501 8.84 10.24 14.69
C ASN A 501 9.49 11.50 14.13
N LEU A 502 8.68 12.54 13.88
CA LEU A 502 9.15 13.78 13.29
C LEU A 502 8.62 14.96 14.10
N LEU A 503 9.54 15.82 14.56
CA LEU A 503 9.25 17.06 15.26
C LEU A 503 10.04 18.20 14.60
N ASP A 504 9.34 19.09 13.90
CA ASP A 504 9.97 20.30 13.33
C ASP A 504 9.30 21.56 13.90
N LEU A 505 10.08 22.30 14.71
CA LEU A 505 9.71 23.59 15.33
C LEU A 505 10.57 24.74 14.78
N SER A 506 11.34 24.50 13.73
CA SER A 506 12.31 25.48 13.19
C SER A 506 11.66 26.75 12.67
N ASN A 507 12.45 27.81 12.52
CA ASN A 507 11.96 29.09 11.97
C ASN A 507 10.73 29.63 12.72
N ASN A 508 10.86 29.80 14.05
CA ASN A 508 9.86 30.37 14.94
C ASN A 508 10.53 31.39 15.90
N LEU A 509 9.78 31.87 16.89
CA LEU A 509 10.26 32.82 17.91
C LEU A 509 10.32 32.15 19.31
N LEU A 510 10.51 30.82 19.36
CA LEU A 510 10.53 30.06 20.60
C LEU A 510 11.73 30.47 21.46
N THR A 511 11.49 30.57 22.76
CA THR A 511 12.45 31.02 23.77
C THR A 511 12.71 29.93 24.83
N GLY A 512 13.55 30.23 25.82
CA GLY A 512 13.85 29.31 26.92
C GLY A 512 14.75 28.15 26.53
N SER A 513 14.85 27.15 27.39
CA SER A 513 15.70 25.98 27.17
C SER A 513 14.98 24.82 26.48
N ILE A 514 15.72 23.99 25.79
CA ILE A 514 15.22 22.71 25.27
C ILE A 514 14.98 21.77 26.46
N PRO A 515 13.76 21.30 26.72
CA PRO A 515 13.50 20.43 27.86
C PRO A 515 14.31 19.12 27.80
N GLU A 516 15.02 18.81 28.91
CA GLU A 516 15.79 17.54 29.01
C GLU A 516 14.91 16.31 28.82
N SER A 517 13.62 16.40 29.20
CA SER A 517 12.64 15.31 29.03
C SER A 517 12.45 14.88 27.57
N LEU A 518 12.70 15.76 26.60
CA LEU A 518 12.63 15.40 25.16
C LEU A 518 13.71 14.40 24.75
N SER A 519 14.75 14.25 25.55
CA SER A 519 15.79 13.23 25.34
C SER A 519 15.29 11.80 25.44
N VAL A 520 14.08 11.58 25.97
CA VAL A 520 13.44 10.25 26.08
C VAL A 520 12.82 9.84 24.74
N LEU A 521 12.36 10.79 23.94
CA LEU A 521 11.63 10.50 22.69
C LEU A 521 12.54 9.97 21.59
N LEU A 522 13.76 10.50 21.46
CA LEU A 522 14.68 10.21 20.35
C LEU A 522 13.95 10.07 19.00
N PRO A 523 13.16 11.07 18.57
CA PRO A 523 12.48 10.99 17.30
C PRO A 523 13.51 10.86 16.17
N ASN A 524 13.13 10.20 15.07
CA ASN A 524 14.04 10.00 13.94
C ASN A 524 14.51 11.31 13.31
N SER A 525 13.70 12.37 13.43
CA SER A 525 14.05 13.70 12.97
C SER A 525 13.51 14.76 13.91
N ILE A 526 14.42 15.59 14.43
CA ILE A 526 14.09 16.79 15.20
C ILE A 526 14.73 18.00 14.54
N ASN A 527 14.01 19.11 14.55
CA ASN A 527 14.54 20.39 14.06
C ASN A 527 14.02 21.54 14.92
N PHE A 528 14.94 22.21 15.62
CA PHE A 528 14.70 23.40 16.46
C PHE A 528 15.46 24.62 15.95
N SER A 529 16.05 24.55 14.75
CA SER A 529 16.88 25.59 14.18
C SER A 529 16.11 26.91 14.00
N HIS A 530 16.88 28.02 13.96
CA HIS A 530 16.30 29.36 13.70
C HIS A 530 15.15 29.73 14.66
N ASN A 531 15.47 29.74 15.97
CA ASN A 531 14.62 30.17 17.07
C ASN A 531 15.43 31.10 18.02
N LEU A 532 14.85 31.44 19.17
CA LEU A 532 15.47 32.25 20.22
C LEU A 532 15.77 31.39 21.46
N LEU A 533 16.05 30.10 21.26
CA LEU A 533 16.33 29.16 22.34
C LEU A 533 17.66 29.46 23.01
N SER A 534 17.75 29.14 24.30
CA SER A 534 18.93 29.43 25.10
C SER A 534 19.26 28.29 26.09
N GLY A 535 20.47 28.30 26.64
CA GLY A 535 20.91 27.32 27.65
C GLY A 535 21.52 26.06 27.02
N PRO A 536 21.76 25.01 27.83
CA PRO A 536 22.45 23.80 27.38
C PRO A 536 21.55 22.95 26.44
N ILE A 537 22.14 22.48 25.37
CA ILE A 537 21.51 21.45 24.53
C ILE A 537 21.60 20.10 25.27
N PRO A 538 20.48 19.34 25.43
CA PRO A 538 20.53 18.05 26.08
C PRO A 538 21.52 17.09 25.40
N PRO A 539 22.46 16.45 26.15
CA PRO A 539 23.55 15.67 25.54
C PRO A 539 23.09 14.50 24.68
N LYS A 540 21.97 13.89 25.01
CA LYS A 540 21.40 12.78 24.23
C LYS A 540 20.87 13.24 22.86
N LEU A 541 20.33 14.45 22.78
CA LEU A 541 19.83 15.02 21.52
C LEU A 541 20.98 15.43 20.60
N ILE A 542 22.11 15.87 21.15
CA ILE A 542 23.34 16.16 20.35
C ILE A 542 23.90 14.86 19.75
N LYS A 543 23.95 13.77 20.53
CA LYS A 543 24.47 12.48 20.06
C LYS A 543 23.60 11.83 19.00
N GLY A 544 22.28 12.06 19.03
CA GLY A 544 21.29 11.49 18.12
C GLY A 544 20.83 12.39 16.98
N GLY A 545 21.12 13.70 17.03
CA GLY A 545 20.65 14.71 16.10
C GLY A 545 21.74 15.35 15.24
N LEU A 546 21.32 15.95 14.13
CA LEU A 546 22.20 16.81 13.31
C LEU A 546 22.44 18.13 14.04
N VAL A 547 23.66 18.60 14.08
CA VAL A 547 24.04 19.90 14.66
C VAL A 547 23.25 21.05 14.05
N GLU A 548 22.91 20.94 12.78
CA GLU A 548 22.07 21.89 12.03
C GLU A 548 20.67 22.04 12.62
N SER A 549 20.12 20.97 13.23
CA SER A 549 18.80 21.00 13.87
C SER A 549 18.70 21.98 15.05
N PHE A 550 19.83 22.49 15.53
CA PHE A 550 19.92 23.47 16.62
C PHE A 550 20.51 24.81 16.17
N SER A 551 20.95 24.90 14.90
CA SER A 551 21.59 26.09 14.36
C SER A 551 20.67 27.33 14.39
N GLY A 552 21.22 28.55 14.29
CA GLY A 552 20.37 29.74 14.28
C GLY A 552 19.70 30.08 15.63
N ASN A 553 20.20 29.49 16.75
CA ASN A 553 19.79 29.82 18.13
C ASN A 553 20.99 30.39 18.89
N PRO A 554 21.14 31.73 18.94
CA PRO A 554 22.36 32.35 19.47
C PRO A 554 22.59 32.12 20.98
N GLY A 555 21.54 31.71 21.72
CA GLY A 555 21.59 31.45 23.16
C GLY A 555 21.92 30.00 23.56
N LEU A 556 22.01 29.08 22.58
CA LEU A 556 22.31 27.67 22.89
C LEU A 556 23.82 27.45 23.13
N CYS A 557 24.13 26.55 24.06
CA CYS A 557 25.50 26.19 24.44
C CYS A 557 25.64 24.69 24.73
N VAL A 558 26.86 24.18 24.80
CA VAL A 558 27.23 22.77 25.07
C VAL A 558 27.90 22.62 26.42
N LEU A 559 27.54 21.59 27.19
CA LEU A 559 28.15 21.31 28.48
C LEU A 559 29.60 20.77 28.30
N PRO A 560 30.56 21.14 29.18
CA PRO A 560 32.00 20.75 29.05
C PRO A 560 32.29 19.24 29.09
N SER A 561 31.32 18.43 29.54
CA SER A 561 31.47 16.97 29.71
C SER A 561 31.17 16.13 28.49
N SER A 562 30.73 16.74 27.40
CA SER A 562 30.53 16.02 26.14
C SER A 562 31.85 15.94 25.38
N ASN A 563 32.40 14.73 25.22
CA ASN A 563 33.64 14.44 24.44
C ASN A 563 33.50 14.73 22.93
N SER A 564 32.63 15.63 22.54
CA SER A 564 32.47 16.07 21.16
C SER A 564 33.11 17.45 21.01
N SER A 565 34.18 17.52 20.25
CA SER A 565 34.77 18.74 19.71
C SER A 565 33.84 19.45 18.71
N ASN A 566 32.59 19.69 19.09
CA ASN A 566 31.62 20.43 18.28
C ASN A 566 31.94 21.92 18.34
N GLN A 567 32.78 22.39 17.41
CA GLN A 567 33.16 23.78 17.23
C GLN A 567 31.98 24.75 16.91
N ASN A 568 30.75 24.26 16.76
CA ASN A 568 29.64 25.06 16.26
C ASN A 568 28.79 25.74 17.35
N PHE A 569 28.96 25.35 18.63
CA PHE A 569 28.24 25.98 19.75
C PHE A 569 29.23 26.42 20.84
N PRO A 570 28.97 27.58 21.49
CA PRO A 570 29.79 28.01 22.61
C PRO A 570 29.64 27.05 23.80
N LEU A 571 30.74 26.90 24.59
CA LEU A 571 30.65 26.21 25.86
C LEU A 571 29.76 26.99 26.83
N CYS A 572 28.89 26.29 27.58
CA CYS A 572 28.08 26.91 28.63
C CYS A 572 29.03 27.46 29.73
N ASN A 573 29.08 28.78 29.90
CA ASN A 573 29.81 29.41 30.96
C ASN A 573 29.30 29.03 32.33
N SER A 574 30.11 28.43 33.18
CA SER A 574 29.80 28.01 34.54
C SER A 574 29.72 29.18 35.54
N HIS A 575 29.53 30.40 35.09
CA HIS A 575 29.51 31.60 35.91
C HIS A 575 28.16 32.32 35.90
N GLN A 576 27.24 31.83 36.68
CA GLN A 576 26.22 32.67 37.34
C GLN A 576 25.53 31.90 38.48
N TYR A 577 26.25 31.58 39.55
CA TYR A 577 25.65 31.45 40.89
C TYR A 577 26.80 31.47 41.95
N LYS A 578 27.35 32.68 42.26
CA LYS A 578 27.97 32.92 43.57
C LYS A 578 27.73 34.37 43.99
N SER A 579 27.19 34.46 45.19
CA SER A 579 26.76 35.62 45.90
C SER A 579 27.71 36.81 45.92
N LYS A 580 27.14 38.01 45.93
CA LYS A 580 27.81 39.25 46.30
C LYS A 580 28.51 39.13 47.67
N ARG A 581 29.80 38.97 47.69
CA ARG A 581 30.73 39.44 48.74
C ARG A 581 32.20 39.25 48.26
N LEU A 582 32.95 40.32 48.28
CA LEU A 582 34.39 40.47 48.10
C LEU A 582 34.80 41.17 46.81
N ASN A 583 34.51 42.47 46.73
CA ASN A 583 35.08 43.39 45.72
C ASN A 583 36.08 44.38 46.30
N THR A 584 37.02 43.96 47.17
CA THR A 584 38.09 44.90 47.62
C THR A 584 39.48 44.31 47.56
N VAL A 585 39.66 43.02 47.32
CA VAL A 585 41.00 42.39 47.24
C VAL A 585 41.54 42.31 45.82
N TRP A 586 40.66 42.33 44.80
CA TRP A 586 41.04 42.11 43.39
C TRP A 586 41.62 43.38 42.69
N VAL A 587 41.26 44.57 43.17
CA VAL A 587 41.77 45.81 42.54
C VAL A 587 43.26 45.98 42.82
N ALA A 588 43.78 45.55 43.95
CA ALA A 588 45.20 45.55 44.27
C ALA A 588 46.04 44.49 43.51
N ALA A 589 45.45 43.33 43.22
CA ALA A 589 46.14 42.27 42.50
C ALA A 589 46.24 42.55 40.96
N ILE A 590 45.26 43.26 40.38
CA ILE A 590 45.28 43.63 38.97
C ILE A 590 46.35 44.70 38.65
N SER A 591 46.59 45.64 39.56
CA SER A 591 47.62 46.67 39.38
C SER A 591 49.04 46.09 39.43
N VAL A 592 49.29 45.08 40.25
CA VAL A 592 50.61 44.40 40.31
C VAL A 592 50.82 43.50 39.07
N PHE A 593 49.75 42.88 38.58
CA PHE A 593 49.86 42.03 37.38
C PHE A 593 50.09 42.80 36.08
N LEU A 594 49.50 44.01 35.94
CA LEU A 594 49.74 44.86 34.76
C LEU A 594 51.17 45.38 34.70
N ILE A 595 51.83 45.59 35.84
CA ILE A 595 53.28 46.01 35.91
C ILE A 595 54.19 44.84 35.50
N LEU A 596 53.88 43.63 35.92
CA LEU A 596 54.61 42.40 35.49
C LEU A 596 54.45 42.01 34.04
N VAL A 597 53.25 42.19 33.47
CA VAL A 597 53.00 41.94 32.05
C VAL A 597 53.69 42.99 31.16
N GLY A 598 53.75 44.24 31.59
CA GLY A 598 54.52 45.27 30.88
C GLY A 598 56.01 44.96 30.81
N ALA A 599 56.59 44.45 31.89
CA ALA A 599 57.99 44.04 31.92
C ALA A 599 58.30 42.81 31.07
N MET A 600 57.39 41.87 31.01
CA MET A 600 57.47 40.63 30.18
C MET A 600 57.34 40.91 28.70
N LEU A 601 56.47 41.84 28.28
CA LEU A 601 56.34 42.25 26.89
C LEU A 601 57.59 43.06 26.37
N PHE A 602 58.30 43.79 27.30
CA PHE A 602 59.54 44.48 26.93
C PHE A 602 60.66 43.52 26.69
N LEU A 603 60.77 42.44 27.43
CA LEU A 603 61.76 41.38 27.26
C LEU A 603 61.53 40.49 26.02
N LYS A 604 60.31 40.31 25.63
CA LYS A 604 59.88 39.44 24.48
C LYS A 604 60.11 40.12 23.13
N ARG A 605 60.36 41.46 23.12
CA ARG A 605 60.66 42.20 21.87
C ARG A 605 62.13 42.14 21.48
N ARG A 606 63.01 41.52 22.28
CA ARG A 606 64.50 41.47 22.04
C ARG A 606 64.96 40.14 21.48
N CYS A 607 64.17 39.12 21.39
CA CYS A 607 64.54 37.80 20.87
C CYS A 607 63.61 37.31 19.81
N SER A 608 63.50 37.97 18.66
CA SER A 608 62.89 37.35 17.48
C SER A 608 63.43 38.06 16.22
N LYS A 609 64.70 37.78 15.89
CA LYS A 609 65.26 37.89 14.53
C LYS A 609 66.08 36.65 14.29
N GLU A 610 65.96 36.09 13.11
CA GLU A 610 66.58 34.94 12.50
C GLU A 610 65.86 33.62 12.80
N THR A 611 65.27 32.97 11.84
CA THR A 611 65.82 32.42 10.61
C THR A 611 64.79 32.13 9.59
N ALA A 612 65.12 32.36 8.35
CA ALA A 612 64.41 32.14 7.13
C ALA A 612 64.63 30.71 6.57
N ALA A 613 63.65 30.27 5.83
CA ALA A 613 63.60 29.45 4.61
C ALA A 613 64.38 28.12 4.58
N VAL A 614 63.63 27.04 4.24
CA VAL A 614 63.99 26.16 3.14
C VAL A 614 62.74 25.57 2.55
N GLU A 615 62.47 25.86 1.29
CA GLU A 615 61.63 25.09 0.37
C GLU A 615 62.23 23.70 0.13
N HIS A 616 61.39 22.68 0.05
CA HIS A 616 61.62 21.57 -0.86
C HIS A 616 60.32 21.07 -1.45
N ASP A 617 60.28 21.24 -2.72
CA ASP A 617 59.42 20.68 -3.74
C ASP A 617 59.71 19.17 -3.88
N GLU A 618 58.64 18.36 -3.87
CA GLU A 618 58.65 17.07 -4.54
C GLU A 618 57.25 16.74 -5.07
N THR A 619 57.11 16.99 -6.35
CA THR A 619 56.10 16.43 -7.24
C THR A 619 56.25 14.92 -7.29
N LEU A 620 55.17 14.20 -6.90
CA LEU A 620 54.90 12.87 -7.41
C LEU A 620 53.43 12.73 -7.79
N SER A 621 53.25 12.60 -9.08
CA SER A 621 52.00 12.32 -9.78
C SER A 621 51.31 11.08 -9.26
N SER A 622 50.10 11.23 -8.79
CA SER A 622 49.13 10.14 -8.78
C SER A 622 47.80 10.66 -9.34
N SER A 623 47.41 10.09 -10.44
CA SER A 623 46.08 10.28 -11.06
C SER A 623 45.00 9.85 -10.09
N PHE A 624 44.42 10.79 -9.36
CA PHE A 624 43.32 10.53 -8.47
C PHE A 624 41.99 10.46 -9.24
N PHE A 625 41.35 9.34 -9.10
CA PHE A 625 39.95 9.14 -9.52
C PHE A 625 39.08 10.19 -8.84
N SER A 626 38.39 11.02 -9.63
CA SER A 626 37.41 11.96 -9.12
C SER A 626 36.11 11.17 -8.85
N TYR A 627 35.72 11.07 -7.58
CA TYR A 627 34.41 10.53 -7.18
C TYR A 627 33.41 11.67 -7.02
N ASP A 628 32.20 11.51 -7.62
CA ASP A 628 31.07 12.36 -7.31
C ASP A 628 30.46 11.87 -5.98
N VAL A 629 30.41 12.72 -4.97
CA VAL A 629 29.97 12.38 -3.60
C VAL A 629 28.65 13.04 -3.30
N LYS A 630 27.63 12.23 -2.99
CA LYS A 630 26.37 12.70 -2.42
C LYS A 630 26.29 12.25 -0.97
N SER A 631 26.32 13.22 -0.05
CA SER A 631 26.15 12.97 1.39
C SER A 631 24.71 13.26 1.81
N PHE A 632 24.12 12.35 2.60
CA PHE A 632 22.75 12.43 3.12
C PHE A 632 22.71 12.61 4.63
N HIS A 633 23.82 12.27 5.31
CA HIS A 633 24.02 12.42 6.75
C HIS A 633 25.46 12.80 7.01
N ARG A 634 25.73 13.63 8.03
CA ARG A 634 27.09 13.94 8.44
C ARG A 634 27.66 12.78 9.26
N ILE A 635 28.58 12.05 8.65
CA ILE A 635 29.65 11.34 9.34
C ILE A 635 30.95 12.00 8.88
N THR A 636 31.81 12.37 9.84
CA THR A 636 33.12 12.90 9.54
C THR A 636 34.08 11.74 9.29
N PHE A 637 34.28 11.40 8.04
CA PHE A 637 35.30 10.47 7.61
C PHE A 637 36.00 11.00 6.35
N ASP A 638 37.27 10.61 6.18
CA ASP A 638 37.99 10.84 4.94
C ASP A 638 37.55 9.76 3.90
N GLN A 639 37.28 10.19 2.69
CA GLN A 639 36.95 9.27 1.56
C GLN A 639 38.02 8.21 1.35
N ARG A 640 39.33 8.60 1.55
CA ARG A 640 40.48 7.70 1.44
C ARG A 640 40.38 6.55 2.43
N GLU A 641 39.97 6.84 3.65
CA GLU A 641 39.83 5.87 4.72
C GLU A 641 38.86 4.72 4.35
N ILE A 642 37.71 5.04 3.72
CA ILE A 642 36.79 4.04 3.24
C ILE A 642 37.40 3.21 2.10
N ILE A 643 38.04 3.88 1.11
CA ILE A 643 38.59 3.21 -0.08
C ILE A 643 39.73 2.28 0.32
N GLU A 644 40.62 2.72 1.20
CA GLU A 644 41.76 1.92 1.73
C GLU A 644 41.30 0.72 2.57
N SER A 645 40.10 0.83 3.17
CA SER A 645 39.53 -0.21 4.01
C SER A 645 38.72 -1.28 3.22
N LEU A 646 38.61 -1.13 1.89
CA LEU A 646 37.94 -2.14 1.03
C LEU A 646 38.85 -3.32 0.73
N VAL A 647 39.25 -4.03 1.77
CA VAL A 647 40.16 -5.21 1.70
C VAL A 647 39.39 -6.48 2.07
N ASP A 648 39.86 -7.62 1.61
CA ASP A 648 39.18 -8.92 1.78
C ASP A 648 38.88 -9.28 3.25
N LYS A 649 39.76 -8.90 4.18
CA LYS A 649 39.54 -9.13 5.62
C LYS A 649 38.30 -8.41 6.21
N ASN A 650 37.84 -7.35 5.55
CA ASN A 650 36.70 -6.56 5.99
C ASN A 650 35.38 -6.99 5.30
N ILE A 651 35.41 -8.02 4.45
CA ILE A 651 34.20 -8.53 3.76
C ILE A 651 33.28 -9.21 4.78
N MET A 652 32.03 -8.75 4.83
CA MET A 652 30.95 -9.38 5.60
C MET A 652 30.18 -10.41 4.78
N GLY A 653 30.04 -10.17 3.47
CA GLY A 653 29.28 -11.04 2.59
C GLY A 653 29.22 -10.55 1.16
N HIS A 654 28.82 -11.48 0.29
CA HIS A 654 28.57 -11.22 -1.13
C HIS A 654 27.06 -11.38 -1.39
N GLY A 655 26.44 -10.40 -2.01
CA GLY A 655 25.04 -10.42 -2.43
C GLY A 655 24.88 -10.31 -3.94
N GLY A 656 23.67 -10.51 -4.46
CA GLY A 656 23.38 -10.40 -5.90
C GLY A 656 23.70 -9.02 -6.50
N SER A 657 23.71 -7.97 -5.68
CA SER A 657 23.97 -6.58 -6.10
C SER A 657 25.38 -6.08 -5.78
N GLY A 658 26.23 -6.84 -5.04
CA GLY A 658 27.58 -6.39 -4.69
C GLY A 658 28.19 -7.07 -3.47
N THR A 659 29.36 -6.56 -3.02
CA THR A 659 30.06 -7.01 -1.81
C THR A 659 29.85 -5.98 -0.69
N VAL A 660 29.58 -6.45 0.52
CA VAL A 660 29.40 -5.61 1.72
C VAL A 660 30.62 -5.78 2.63
N TYR A 661 31.16 -4.64 3.06
CA TYR A 661 32.33 -4.53 3.94
C TYR A 661 31.93 -3.92 5.29
N LYS A 662 32.53 -4.38 6.37
CA LYS A 662 32.51 -3.74 7.69
C LYS A 662 33.75 -2.88 7.81
N ILE A 663 33.58 -1.59 8.03
CA ILE A 663 34.69 -0.64 8.16
C ILE A 663 34.57 0.08 9.50
N GLU A 664 35.66 0.03 10.29
CA GLU A 664 35.81 0.80 11.50
C GLU A 664 36.60 2.07 11.15
N LEU A 665 35.95 3.21 11.37
CA LEU A 665 36.56 4.53 11.08
C LEU A 665 37.48 4.97 12.19
N LYS A 666 38.44 5.85 11.89
CA LYS A 666 39.36 6.48 12.87
C LYS A 666 38.62 7.22 13.98
N SER A 667 37.36 7.62 13.73
CA SER A 667 36.45 8.19 14.74
C SER A 667 35.95 7.16 15.78
N GLY A 668 36.18 5.85 15.54
CA GLY A 668 35.62 4.76 16.33
C GLY A 668 34.20 4.32 15.89
N ASP A 669 33.62 4.99 14.89
CA ASP A 669 32.34 4.61 14.32
C ASP A 669 32.50 3.42 13.37
N VAL A 670 31.52 2.51 13.36
CA VAL A 670 31.51 1.37 12.44
C VAL A 670 30.44 1.60 11.38
N VAL A 671 30.84 1.43 10.11
CA VAL A 671 29.94 1.57 8.95
C VAL A 671 29.90 0.29 8.11
N ALA A 672 28.79 0.09 7.40
CA ALA A 672 28.67 -0.94 6.38
C ALA A 672 28.81 -0.30 5.00
N VAL A 673 29.69 -0.81 4.16
CA VAL A 673 29.93 -0.27 2.82
C VAL A 673 29.60 -1.33 1.78
N LYS A 674 28.61 -1.06 0.94
CA LYS A 674 28.19 -1.91 -0.17
C LYS A 674 28.87 -1.44 -1.45
N ARG A 675 29.74 -2.29 -2.01
CA ARG A 675 30.40 -2.06 -3.30
C ARG A 675 29.63 -2.77 -4.39
N LEU A 676 29.07 -2.03 -5.34
CA LEU A 676 28.30 -2.56 -6.46
C LEU A 676 29.22 -3.07 -7.58
N TRP A 677 28.87 -4.21 -8.20
CA TRP A 677 29.66 -4.82 -9.26
C TRP A 677 29.40 -4.12 -10.61
N SER A 678 30.48 -3.80 -11.36
CA SER A 678 30.41 -3.36 -12.75
C SER A 678 31.32 -4.25 -13.59
N THR A 679 30.82 -5.32 -14.16
CA THR A 679 31.67 -6.31 -14.86
C THR A 679 31.61 -6.27 -16.40
N LYS A 680 30.64 -5.63 -17.06
CA LYS A 680 30.60 -5.47 -18.55
C LYS A 680 29.66 -4.33 -18.96
N SER A 681 29.87 -3.75 -20.16
CA SER A 681 29.16 -2.56 -20.67
C SER A 681 27.62 -2.68 -20.77
N LYS A 682 27.06 -3.89 -20.82
CA LYS A 682 25.60 -4.13 -20.79
C LYS A 682 25.03 -4.15 -19.36
N ASP A 683 25.83 -4.53 -18.35
CA ASP A 683 25.40 -4.60 -16.96
C ASP A 683 25.43 -3.24 -16.27
N ARG A 684 26.17 -2.28 -16.82
CA ARG A 684 26.30 -0.92 -16.28
C ARG A 684 24.96 -0.19 -16.17
N LEU A 685 24.08 -0.31 -17.17
CA LEU A 685 22.74 0.28 -17.14
C LEU A 685 21.86 -0.28 -16.04
N VAL A 686 22.05 -1.54 -15.65
CA VAL A 686 21.28 -2.19 -14.57
C VAL A 686 21.81 -1.75 -13.21
N VAL A 687 23.13 -1.67 -13.04
CA VAL A 687 23.80 -1.20 -11.81
C VAL A 687 23.48 0.27 -11.56
N ASP A 688 23.54 1.11 -12.59
CA ASP A 688 23.22 2.54 -12.50
C ASP A 688 21.75 2.77 -12.14
N LYS A 689 20.83 1.94 -12.66
CA LYS A 689 19.40 2.00 -12.27
C LYS A 689 19.17 1.60 -10.81
N ALA A 690 19.82 0.51 -10.36
CA ALA A 690 19.71 0.05 -8.98
C ALA A 690 20.31 1.07 -8.00
N LEU A 691 21.50 1.60 -8.33
CA LEU A 691 22.14 2.67 -7.55
C LEU A 691 21.23 3.90 -7.45
N LYS A 692 20.68 4.35 -8.59
CA LYS A 692 19.82 5.52 -8.66
C LYS A 692 18.56 5.32 -7.83
N ALA A 693 17.91 4.16 -7.93
CA ALA A 693 16.73 3.83 -7.15
C ALA A 693 17.02 3.82 -5.64
N GLU A 694 18.12 3.20 -5.22
CA GLU A 694 18.50 3.09 -3.81
C GLU A 694 18.90 4.46 -3.22
N VAL A 695 19.65 5.28 -3.97
CA VAL A 695 20.11 6.61 -3.59
C VAL A 695 18.94 7.62 -3.55
N GLU A 696 18.09 7.64 -4.56
CA GLU A 696 16.94 8.56 -4.61
C GLU A 696 15.91 8.21 -3.52
N THR A 697 15.71 6.93 -3.26
CA THR A 697 14.77 6.46 -2.24
C THR A 697 15.31 6.72 -0.84
N LEU A 698 16.47 6.16 -0.48
CA LEU A 698 17.03 6.27 0.88
C LEU A 698 17.58 7.66 1.21
N GLY A 699 17.98 8.44 0.21
CA GLY A 699 18.47 9.79 0.41
C GLY A 699 17.44 10.73 1.04
N SER A 700 16.14 10.49 0.78
CA SER A 700 15.01 11.30 1.27
C SER A 700 14.25 10.66 2.44
N ILE A 701 14.47 9.37 2.73
CA ILE A 701 13.73 8.61 3.74
C ILE A 701 14.41 8.69 5.10
N ARG A 702 13.60 8.90 6.15
CA ARG A 702 14.05 8.94 7.54
C ARG A 702 13.03 8.22 8.43
N HIS A 703 13.32 6.97 8.80
CA HIS A 703 12.47 6.19 9.70
C HIS A 703 13.30 5.24 10.57
N LYS A 704 12.91 5.06 11.84
CA LYS A 704 13.67 4.21 12.81
C LYS A 704 13.82 2.75 12.35
N ASN A 705 12.85 2.22 11.60
CA ASN A 705 12.84 0.86 11.08
C ASN A 705 13.24 0.75 9.61
N ILE A 706 13.96 1.75 9.08
CA ILE A 706 14.57 1.74 7.74
C ILE A 706 16.04 2.04 7.90
N VAL A 707 16.90 1.31 7.17
CA VAL A 707 18.36 1.49 7.22
C VAL A 707 18.74 2.89 6.75
N LYS A 708 19.70 3.52 7.42
CA LYS A 708 20.20 4.85 7.05
C LYS A 708 21.31 4.73 6.03
N LEU A 709 21.14 5.41 4.91
CA LEU A 709 22.22 5.67 3.94
C LEU A 709 22.92 6.96 4.34
N TYR A 710 24.21 6.87 4.65
CA TYR A 710 25.01 8.03 5.04
C TYR A 710 25.48 8.83 3.84
N CYS A 711 26.06 8.16 2.86
CA CYS A 711 26.52 8.78 1.61
C CYS A 711 26.69 7.74 0.51
N CYS A 712 26.86 8.21 -0.72
CA CYS A 712 27.29 7.41 -1.83
C CYS A 712 28.48 8.04 -2.56
N PHE A 713 29.35 7.20 -3.08
CA PHE A 713 30.46 7.55 -3.96
C PHE A 713 30.24 6.91 -5.31
N SER A 714 30.32 7.68 -6.38
CA SER A 714 30.20 7.18 -7.74
C SER A 714 31.40 7.58 -8.58
N SER A 715 32.04 6.61 -9.22
CA SER A 715 33.11 6.83 -10.20
C SER A 715 32.81 6.05 -11.48
N MET A 716 33.69 6.19 -12.50
CA MET A 716 33.53 5.44 -13.74
C MET A 716 33.58 3.92 -13.56
N ASP A 717 34.29 3.42 -12.55
CA ASP A 717 34.58 1.99 -12.37
C ASP A 717 33.93 1.36 -11.13
N CYS A 718 33.42 2.16 -10.19
CA CYS A 718 32.94 1.67 -8.91
C CYS A 718 31.88 2.59 -8.31
N SER A 719 30.86 2.02 -7.71
CA SER A 719 29.86 2.72 -6.90
C SER A 719 29.82 2.12 -5.51
N LEU A 720 29.92 2.99 -4.50
CA LEU A 720 29.94 2.63 -3.08
C LEU A 720 28.76 3.30 -2.37
N LEU A 721 28.04 2.53 -1.57
CA LEU A 721 26.98 2.99 -0.69
C LEU A 721 27.39 2.76 0.76
N VAL A 722 27.35 3.79 1.59
CA VAL A 722 27.77 3.74 3.00
C VAL A 722 26.55 3.82 3.90
N TYR A 723 26.34 2.78 4.69
CA TYR A 723 25.20 2.62 5.59
C TYR A 723 25.59 2.56 7.05
N GLU A 724 24.61 2.75 7.93
CA GLU A 724 24.74 2.38 9.33
C GLU A 724 25.02 0.87 9.46
N TYR A 725 25.92 0.51 10.40
CA TYR A 725 26.27 -0.89 10.63
C TYR A 725 25.29 -1.56 11.59
N MET A 726 24.83 -2.78 11.24
CA MET A 726 23.92 -3.58 12.03
C MET A 726 24.63 -4.78 12.66
N PRO A 727 24.95 -4.73 13.98
CA PRO A 727 25.80 -5.74 14.61
C PRO A 727 25.17 -7.13 14.70
N ASN A 728 23.84 -7.24 14.81
CA ASN A 728 23.14 -8.51 14.93
C ASN A 728 22.76 -9.15 13.58
N GLY A 729 23.27 -8.59 12.46
CA GLY A 729 23.10 -9.14 11.13
C GLY A 729 21.66 -9.07 10.62
N ASN A 730 21.16 -10.12 9.98
CA ASN A 730 19.83 -10.14 9.38
C ASN A 730 18.90 -11.17 10.07
N LEU A 731 17.60 -10.97 9.90
CA LEU A 731 16.58 -11.80 10.53
C LEU A 731 16.60 -13.25 10.06
N TRP A 732 16.99 -13.52 8.81
CA TRP A 732 17.12 -14.89 8.29
C TRP A 732 18.15 -15.68 9.09
N ASP A 733 19.34 -15.11 9.30
CA ASP A 733 20.41 -15.76 10.03
C ASP A 733 20.05 -15.96 11.50
N ALA A 734 19.35 -14.98 12.10
CA ALA A 734 18.86 -15.09 13.47
C ALA A 734 17.82 -16.23 13.65
N LEU A 735 16.88 -16.38 12.71
CA LEU A 735 15.82 -17.40 12.79
C LEU A 735 16.31 -18.82 12.43
N HIS A 736 17.11 -18.93 11.34
CA HIS A 736 17.38 -20.22 10.70
C HIS A 736 18.80 -20.77 10.95
N LYS A 737 19.77 -19.92 11.36
CA LYS A 737 21.10 -20.36 11.75
C LYS A 737 21.32 -20.40 13.28
N GLY A 738 20.36 -19.88 14.05
CA GLY A 738 20.40 -19.93 15.50
C GLY A 738 21.48 -19.09 16.18
N TRP A 739 21.95 -18.02 15.51
CA TRP A 739 22.98 -17.14 16.04
C TRP A 739 22.52 -16.33 17.25
N ILE A 740 21.20 -16.02 17.31
CA ILE A 740 20.57 -15.25 18.40
C ILE A 740 19.31 -16.00 18.79
N HIS A 741 19.08 -16.15 20.10
CA HIS A 741 17.81 -16.67 20.60
C HIS A 741 16.76 -15.57 20.61
N LEU A 742 15.76 -15.70 19.73
CA LEU A 742 14.61 -14.78 19.64
C LEU A 742 13.40 -15.41 20.31
N ASP A 743 13.06 -14.95 21.50
CA ASP A 743 11.80 -15.28 22.18
C ASP A 743 10.59 -14.62 21.53
N TRP A 744 9.38 -14.98 21.96
CA TRP A 744 8.16 -14.44 21.34
C TRP A 744 8.03 -12.90 21.49
N PRO A 745 8.25 -12.30 22.67
CA PRO A 745 8.22 -10.84 22.80
C PRO A 745 9.15 -10.12 21.82
N THR A 746 10.36 -10.63 21.63
CA THR A 746 11.34 -10.07 20.68
C THR A 746 10.86 -10.23 19.24
N ARG A 747 10.37 -11.41 18.85
CA ARG A 747 9.81 -11.65 17.52
C ARG A 747 8.61 -10.75 17.22
N TYR A 748 7.76 -10.53 18.21
CA TYR A 748 6.63 -9.62 18.10
C TYR A 748 7.09 -8.16 17.87
N GLN A 749 8.08 -7.67 18.62
CA GLN A 749 8.64 -6.33 18.43
C GLN A 749 9.30 -6.19 17.05
N ILE A 750 9.98 -7.24 16.57
CA ILE A 750 10.50 -7.28 15.19
C ILE A 750 9.35 -7.16 14.18
N ALA A 751 8.29 -7.94 14.33
CA ALA A 751 7.13 -7.86 13.44
C ALA A 751 6.50 -6.47 13.40
N LEU A 752 6.28 -5.86 14.59
CA LEU A 752 5.70 -4.52 14.70
C LEU A 752 6.61 -3.46 14.07
N GLY A 753 7.93 -3.53 14.30
CA GLY A 753 8.88 -2.58 13.72
C GLY A 753 8.95 -2.66 12.20
N ILE A 754 8.95 -3.86 11.61
CA ILE A 754 8.88 -4.04 10.14
C ILE A 754 7.58 -3.42 9.59
N ALA A 755 6.44 -3.72 10.23
CA ALA A 755 5.15 -3.18 9.82
C ALA A 755 5.11 -1.64 9.87
N GLN A 756 5.71 -1.02 10.90
CA GLN A 756 5.85 0.43 11.01
C GLN A 756 6.73 1.01 9.89
N GLY A 757 7.85 0.35 9.56
CA GLY A 757 8.70 0.75 8.44
C GLY A 757 7.97 0.71 7.10
N LEU A 758 7.24 -0.35 6.82
CA LEU A 758 6.44 -0.50 5.59
C LEU A 758 5.24 0.46 5.56
N SER A 759 4.56 0.68 6.68
CA SER A 759 3.49 1.66 6.77
C SER A 759 3.97 3.06 6.42
N TYR A 760 5.16 3.44 6.92
CA TYR A 760 5.79 4.70 6.57
C TYR A 760 6.08 4.83 5.05
N LEU A 761 6.63 3.79 4.42
CA LEU A 761 6.90 3.78 2.97
C LEU A 761 5.62 3.92 2.13
N HIS A 762 4.53 3.28 2.56
CA HIS A 762 3.29 3.21 1.79
C HIS A 762 2.37 4.41 2.00
N HIS A 763 2.42 5.06 3.17
CA HIS A 763 1.37 6.00 3.58
C HIS A 763 1.89 7.36 4.06
N ASP A 764 3.17 7.47 4.46
CA ASP A 764 3.67 8.68 5.10
C ASP A 764 4.55 9.53 4.17
N LEU A 765 4.96 8.98 3.04
CA LEU A 765 5.71 9.69 2.01
C LEU A 765 4.76 10.40 1.04
N VAL A 766 5.21 11.53 0.47
CA VAL A 766 4.47 12.27 -0.56
C VAL A 766 4.12 11.36 -1.74
N PHE A 767 5.06 10.51 -2.11
CA PHE A 767 4.86 9.46 -3.11
C PHE A 767 5.09 8.11 -2.44
N PRO A 768 4.12 7.20 -2.44
CA PRO A 768 4.30 5.86 -1.89
C PRO A 768 5.50 5.14 -2.51
N VAL A 769 6.29 4.51 -1.68
CA VAL A 769 7.43 3.68 -2.10
C VAL A 769 7.08 2.23 -1.90
N ILE A 770 7.13 1.44 -2.97
CA ILE A 770 6.97 -0.01 -2.93
C ILE A 770 8.36 -0.62 -2.91
N HIS A 771 8.66 -1.43 -1.92
CA HIS A 771 9.99 -2.03 -1.73
C HIS A 771 10.28 -3.16 -2.72
N ARG A 772 9.30 -4.03 -2.98
CA ARG A 772 9.31 -5.13 -3.97
C ARG A 772 10.22 -6.33 -3.63
N ASP A 773 11.06 -6.24 -2.61
CA ASP A 773 11.91 -7.36 -2.16
C ASP A 773 11.93 -7.49 -0.62
N ILE A 774 10.75 -7.47 -0.01
CA ILE A 774 10.59 -7.71 1.43
C ILE A 774 10.81 -9.19 1.71
N LYS A 775 11.86 -9.48 2.49
CA LYS A 775 12.27 -10.83 2.90
C LYS A 775 13.15 -10.77 4.15
N SER A 776 13.26 -11.84 4.89
CA SER A 776 13.99 -11.88 6.17
C SER A 776 15.50 -11.59 6.04
N THR A 777 16.14 -11.84 4.88
CA THR A 777 17.53 -11.42 4.63
C THR A 777 17.71 -9.92 4.46
N ASN A 778 16.65 -9.16 4.12
CA ASN A 778 16.64 -7.71 3.96
C ASN A 778 16.12 -6.99 5.20
N ILE A 779 15.85 -7.72 6.29
CA ILE A 779 15.54 -7.15 7.61
C ILE A 779 16.80 -7.28 8.47
N LEU A 780 17.44 -6.16 8.74
CA LEU A 780 18.64 -6.10 9.56
C LEU A 780 18.28 -5.82 11.02
N LEU A 781 19.08 -6.31 11.96
CA LEU A 781 18.86 -6.17 13.39
C LEU A 781 19.97 -5.31 14.03
N ASP A 782 19.59 -4.29 14.78
CA ASP A 782 20.52 -3.48 15.55
C ASP A 782 20.97 -4.20 16.85
N VAL A 783 21.75 -3.52 17.68
CA VAL A 783 22.29 -4.08 18.93
C VAL A 783 21.20 -4.57 19.89
N ASP A 784 20.02 -3.95 19.87
CA ASP A 784 18.87 -4.26 20.72
C ASP A 784 17.83 -5.14 20.02
N ASN A 785 18.18 -5.70 18.85
CA ASN A 785 17.31 -6.49 17.96
C ASN A 785 16.12 -5.72 17.36
N HIS A 786 16.20 -4.37 17.29
CA HIS A 786 15.18 -3.63 16.56
C HIS A 786 15.39 -3.83 15.04
N PRO A 787 14.31 -4.05 14.28
CA PRO A 787 14.41 -4.33 12.85
C PRO A 787 14.58 -3.05 12.03
N LYS A 788 15.36 -3.17 10.97
CA LYS A 788 15.50 -2.14 9.92
C LYS A 788 15.38 -2.77 8.54
N VAL A 789 14.44 -2.25 7.75
CA VAL A 789 14.25 -2.66 6.36
C VAL A 789 15.41 -2.10 5.53
N ALA A 790 16.03 -2.94 4.70
CA ALA A 790 17.21 -2.64 3.90
C ALA A 790 17.10 -3.18 2.47
N ASP A 791 18.05 -2.79 1.61
CA ASP A 791 18.19 -3.18 0.19
C ASP A 791 17.06 -2.68 -0.73
N PHE A 792 17.09 -1.38 -1.02
CA PHE A 792 16.12 -0.68 -1.88
C PHE A 792 16.50 -0.69 -3.38
N GLY A 793 17.43 -1.55 -3.80
CA GLY A 793 17.96 -1.59 -5.16
C GLY A 793 16.93 -1.83 -6.26
N ILE A 794 15.73 -2.33 -5.92
CA ILE A 794 14.60 -2.53 -6.83
C ILE A 794 13.33 -1.82 -6.39
N ALA A 795 13.40 -0.95 -5.40
CA ALA A 795 12.26 -0.19 -4.93
C ALA A 795 11.69 0.72 -6.03
N LYS A 796 10.39 0.98 -5.98
CA LYS A 796 9.69 1.85 -6.92
C LYS A 796 8.95 2.94 -6.19
N VAL A 797 9.26 4.19 -6.52
CA VAL A 797 8.50 5.37 -6.10
C VAL A 797 7.31 5.53 -7.04
N LEU A 798 6.11 5.56 -6.50
CA LEU A 798 4.89 5.83 -7.27
C LEU A 798 4.79 7.34 -7.48
N GLN A 799 5.45 7.89 -8.49
CA GLN A 799 5.36 9.32 -8.81
C GLN A 799 3.98 9.66 -9.41
N ALA A 800 3.42 10.78 -8.98
CA ALA A 800 2.35 11.42 -9.71
C ALA A 800 2.83 11.78 -11.14
N ARG A 801 2.04 11.45 -12.11
CA ARG A 801 2.29 11.32 -13.53
C ARG A 801 2.97 12.50 -14.21
N GLY A 802 3.86 12.18 -15.14
CA GLY A 802 4.51 13.09 -16.08
C GLY A 802 5.78 12.54 -16.73
N ALA A 803 6.46 11.59 -16.14
CA ALA A 803 7.60 10.93 -16.75
C ALA A 803 7.15 9.68 -17.52
N LYS A 804 7.46 9.62 -18.80
CA LYS A 804 7.32 8.41 -19.63
C LYS A 804 8.05 7.24 -18.99
N ASP A 805 7.38 6.52 -18.12
CA ASP A 805 7.85 5.22 -17.63
C ASP A 805 7.51 4.14 -18.69
N SER A 806 8.28 4.17 -19.77
CA SER A 806 8.33 3.09 -20.77
C SER A 806 9.29 1.98 -20.30
N THR A 807 9.11 1.47 -19.11
CA THR A 807 9.84 0.26 -18.71
C THR A 807 8.85 -0.77 -18.24
N THR A 808 8.61 -1.75 -19.10
CA THR A 808 8.17 -3.09 -18.70
C THR A 808 8.86 -3.44 -17.39
N THR A 809 8.11 -3.44 -16.31
CA THR A 809 8.63 -3.83 -15.00
C THR A 809 8.93 -5.32 -15.07
N VAL A 810 10.21 -5.65 -15.14
CA VAL A 810 10.69 -7.02 -14.96
C VAL A 810 10.10 -7.52 -13.65
N ILE A 811 9.53 -8.74 -13.66
CA ILE A 811 9.13 -9.44 -12.43
C ILE A 811 10.38 -9.50 -11.55
N ALA A 812 10.35 -8.82 -10.42
CA ALA A 812 11.49 -8.73 -9.50
C ALA A 812 11.02 -9.06 -8.08
N GLY A 813 11.86 -9.78 -7.33
CA GLY A 813 11.60 -10.22 -5.97
C GLY A 813 12.12 -11.64 -5.73
N THR A 814 12.02 -12.12 -4.50
CA THR A 814 12.59 -13.40 -4.07
C THR A 814 11.53 -14.49 -4.03
N TYR A 815 11.78 -15.63 -4.68
CA TYR A 815 10.90 -16.81 -4.66
C TYR A 815 10.56 -17.22 -3.21
N GLY A 816 9.27 -17.51 -2.95
CA GLY A 816 8.73 -17.79 -1.62
C GLY A 816 8.10 -16.59 -0.92
N TYR A 817 8.48 -15.33 -1.28
CA TYR A 817 7.89 -14.09 -0.76
C TYR A 817 7.06 -13.35 -1.80
N LEU A 818 7.16 -13.76 -3.08
CA LEU A 818 6.45 -13.13 -4.18
C LEU A 818 4.93 -13.29 -4.04
N ALA A 819 4.22 -12.17 -4.11
CA ALA A 819 2.77 -12.16 -4.15
C ALA A 819 2.25 -12.81 -5.44
N PRO A 820 1.15 -13.59 -5.38
CA PRO A 820 0.67 -14.37 -6.54
C PRO A 820 0.31 -13.49 -7.75
N GLU A 821 -0.14 -12.26 -7.56
CA GLU A 821 -0.44 -11.33 -8.66
C GLU A 821 0.78 -10.89 -9.46
N TYR A 822 1.98 -11.00 -8.91
CA TYR A 822 3.20 -10.74 -9.70
C TYR A 822 3.40 -11.73 -10.86
N ALA A 823 2.79 -12.92 -10.78
CA ALA A 823 2.81 -13.85 -11.90
C ALA A 823 1.96 -13.37 -13.09
N TYR A 824 1.00 -12.48 -12.87
CA TYR A 824 -0.01 -12.08 -13.87
C TYR A 824 0.05 -10.59 -14.22
N SER A 825 0.55 -9.75 -13.32
CA SER A 825 0.62 -8.31 -13.53
C SER A 825 2.04 -7.78 -13.28
N PRO A 826 2.66 -7.11 -14.24
CA PRO A 826 3.95 -6.45 -14.03
C PRO A 826 3.83 -5.20 -13.14
N ARG A 827 2.64 -4.87 -12.62
CA ARG A 827 2.39 -3.69 -11.79
C ARG A 827 2.64 -4.02 -10.33
N ALA A 828 3.65 -3.39 -9.76
CA ALA A 828 3.86 -3.41 -8.33
C ALA A 828 2.85 -2.50 -7.64
N THR A 829 2.18 -3.02 -6.63
CA THR A 829 1.32 -2.26 -5.71
C THR A 829 1.81 -2.43 -4.27
N THR A 830 1.41 -1.55 -3.37
CA THR A 830 1.72 -1.67 -1.94
C THR A 830 1.25 -3.00 -1.35
N LYS A 831 0.24 -3.63 -1.94
CA LYS A 831 -0.30 -4.94 -1.52
C LYS A 831 0.66 -6.10 -1.76
N CYS A 832 1.65 -5.94 -2.63
CA CYS A 832 2.70 -6.94 -2.81
C CYS A 832 3.64 -7.00 -1.61
N ASP A 833 4.05 -5.84 -1.06
CA ASP A 833 4.86 -5.77 0.16
C ASP A 833 4.08 -6.30 1.37
N VAL A 834 2.75 -6.07 1.42
CA VAL A 834 1.86 -6.65 2.46
C VAL A 834 1.90 -8.17 2.43
N TYR A 835 1.83 -8.78 1.24
CA TYR A 835 1.93 -10.24 1.11
C TYR A 835 3.28 -10.76 1.59
N SER A 836 4.38 -10.16 1.13
CA SER A 836 5.74 -10.52 1.54
C SER A 836 5.95 -10.37 3.05
N PHE A 837 5.37 -9.34 3.66
CA PHE A 837 5.34 -9.16 5.11
C PHE A 837 4.55 -10.27 5.82
N GLY A 838 3.41 -10.69 5.26
CA GLY A 838 2.64 -11.85 5.76
C GLY A 838 3.47 -13.14 5.80
N VAL A 839 4.33 -13.35 4.79
CA VAL A 839 5.28 -14.48 4.77
C VAL A 839 6.30 -14.36 5.91
N ILE A 840 6.86 -13.17 6.15
CA ILE A 840 7.78 -12.94 7.30
C ILE A 840 7.07 -13.19 8.63
N LEU A 841 5.81 -12.79 8.79
CA LEU A 841 5.05 -13.13 10.00
C LEU A 841 4.95 -14.65 10.21
N MET A 842 4.75 -15.41 9.13
CA MET A 842 4.73 -16.87 9.21
C MET A 842 6.11 -17.45 9.56
N GLU A 843 7.22 -16.89 9.05
CA GLU A 843 8.58 -17.27 9.48
C GLU A 843 8.80 -17.03 10.97
N LEU A 844 8.39 -15.85 11.48
CA LEU A 844 8.51 -15.48 12.90
C LEU A 844 7.70 -16.39 13.82
N LEU A 845 6.51 -16.82 13.38
CA LEU A 845 5.63 -17.71 14.14
C LEU A 845 6.09 -19.18 14.14
N THR A 846 6.52 -19.66 12.98
CA THR A 846 6.76 -21.09 12.77
C THR A 846 8.23 -21.49 12.89
N GLY A 847 9.15 -20.53 12.76
CA GLY A 847 10.59 -20.77 12.66
C GLY A 847 11.00 -21.50 11.38
N ARG A 848 10.07 -21.71 10.42
CA ARG A 848 10.29 -22.39 9.15
C ARG A 848 10.65 -21.42 8.04
N LYS A 849 11.38 -21.92 7.04
CA LYS A 849 11.71 -21.13 5.84
C LYS A 849 10.50 -20.98 4.92
N PRO A 850 10.45 -19.96 4.07
CA PRO A 850 9.34 -19.74 3.13
C PRO A 850 9.10 -20.89 2.16
N VAL A 851 10.15 -21.64 1.84
CA VAL A 851 10.11 -22.83 0.98
C VAL A 851 10.93 -23.94 1.62
N GLU A 852 10.28 -25.06 1.89
CA GLU A 852 10.90 -26.28 2.42
C GLU A 852 10.38 -27.53 1.68
N ALA A 853 11.20 -28.57 1.57
CA ALA A 853 10.83 -29.81 0.88
C ALA A 853 9.58 -30.49 1.50
N GLU A 854 9.38 -30.34 2.81
CA GLU A 854 8.23 -30.87 3.54
C GLU A 854 6.88 -30.27 3.13
N PHE A 855 6.88 -29.09 2.51
CA PHE A 855 5.64 -28.44 2.04
C PHE A 855 5.10 -29.07 0.74
N GLY A 856 5.93 -29.88 0.03
CA GLY A 856 5.65 -30.49 -1.25
C GLY A 856 6.13 -29.67 -2.45
N GLU A 857 6.15 -30.28 -3.64
CA GLU A 857 6.62 -29.60 -4.86
C GLU A 857 5.78 -28.34 -5.17
N ASN A 858 6.47 -27.25 -5.47
CA ASN A 858 5.90 -25.92 -5.78
C ASN A 858 4.99 -25.30 -4.69
N ARG A 859 5.21 -25.68 -3.42
CA ARG A 859 4.44 -25.16 -2.28
C ARG A 859 5.33 -24.36 -1.34
N ASN A 860 4.73 -23.34 -0.72
CA ASN A 860 5.42 -22.44 0.20
C ASN A 860 4.78 -22.47 1.60
N ILE A 861 5.35 -21.73 2.53
CA ILE A 861 4.90 -21.65 3.92
C ILE A 861 3.43 -21.19 4.03
N VAL A 862 2.96 -20.31 3.13
CA VAL A 862 1.56 -19.83 3.11
C VAL A 862 0.60 -20.98 2.87
N PHE A 863 0.91 -21.83 1.88
CA PHE A 863 0.12 -23.03 1.61
C PHE A 863 0.14 -24.00 2.81
N TRP A 864 1.32 -24.21 3.41
CA TRP A 864 1.48 -25.14 4.53
C TRP A 864 0.70 -24.68 5.76
N VAL A 865 0.80 -23.37 6.12
CA VAL A 865 0.07 -22.77 7.24
C VAL A 865 -1.44 -22.83 7.00
N SER A 866 -1.91 -22.41 5.81
CA SER A 866 -3.36 -22.43 5.49
C SER A 866 -3.93 -23.84 5.58
N ASN A 867 -3.24 -24.86 5.07
CA ASN A 867 -3.69 -26.24 5.18
C ASN A 867 -3.74 -26.78 6.62
N LYS A 868 -2.80 -26.32 7.46
CA LYS A 868 -2.77 -26.73 8.88
C LYS A 868 -3.86 -26.06 9.70
N VAL A 869 -4.22 -24.81 9.37
CA VAL A 869 -5.18 -24.00 10.11
C VAL A 869 -6.61 -24.22 9.62
N GLU A 870 -6.84 -24.39 8.29
CA GLU A 870 -8.16 -24.51 7.67
C GLU A 870 -8.55 -25.95 7.31
N GLY A 871 -7.62 -26.89 7.33
CA GLY A 871 -7.72 -28.17 6.62
C GLY A 871 -8.35 -29.34 7.36
N LYS A 872 -8.79 -29.26 8.64
CA LYS A 872 -9.42 -30.38 9.37
C LYS A 872 -10.36 -29.89 10.46
N GLU A 873 -11.53 -30.55 10.64
CA GLU A 873 -12.28 -30.52 11.89
C GLU A 873 -11.35 -30.97 13.03
N GLY A 874 -11.04 -30.07 13.98
CA GLY A 874 -10.10 -30.31 15.08
C GLY A 874 -8.67 -29.78 14.85
N ALA A 875 -8.39 -29.01 13.78
CA ALA A 875 -7.10 -28.35 13.57
C ALA A 875 -6.76 -27.45 14.77
N ARG A 876 -5.63 -27.72 15.41
CA ARG A 876 -5.11 -26.88 16.50
C ARG A 876 -4.11 -25.88 15.92
N PRO A 877 -4.41 -24.58 15.86
CA PRO A 877 -3.49 -23.56 15.37
C PRO A 877 -2.12 -23.60 16.07
N SER A 878 -2.07 -24.13 17.30
CA SER A 878 -0.83 -24.30 18.07
C SER A 878 0.19 -25.27 17.46
N GLU A 879 -0.23 -26.15 16.55
CA GLU A 879 0.68 -27.12 15.90
C GLU A 879 1.59 -26.51 14.82
N VAL A 880 1.35 -25.27 14.44
CA VAL A 880 2.18 -24.58 13.44
C VAL A 880 3.31 -23.75 14.06
N PHE A 881 3.27 -23.51 15.37
CA PHE A 881 4.22 -22.61 16.03
C PHE A 881 5.58 -23.28 16.23
N ASP A 882 6.62 -22.44 16.24
CA ASP A 882 8.00 -22.84 16.50
C ASP A 882 8.11 -23.49 17.89
N PRO A 883 8.54 -24.76 18.00
CA PRO A 883 8.67 -25.47 19.28
C PRO A 883 9.64 -24.78 20.28
N ARG A 884 10.51 -23.89 19.76
CA ARG A 884 11.43 -23.10 20.60
C ARG A 884 10.73 -21.98 21.37
N LEU A 885 9.47 -21.65 21.02
CA LEU A 885 8.69 -20.60 21.66
C LEU A 885 7.92 -21.13 22.86
N SER A 886 7.77 -20.30 23.90
CA SER A 886 7.04 -20.66 25.11
C SER A 886 5.53 -20.76 24.85
N ASN A 887 4.93 -21.85 25.32
CA ASN A 887 3.47 -22.05 25.24
C ASN A 887 2.65 -20.98 26.02
N SER A 888 3.29 -20.17 26.84
CA SER A 888 2.62 -19.09 27.61
C SER A 888 2.13 -17.93 26.72
N PHE A 889 2.48 -17.89 25.44
CA PHE A 889 2.11 -16.86 24.49
C PHE A 889 1.22 -17.37 23.34
N ILE A 890 0.65 -18.58 23.44
CA ILE A 890 -0.12 -19.21 22.36
C ILE A 890 -1.26 -18.30 21.87
N ASP A 891 -2.01 -17.67 22.77
CA ASP A 891 -3.14 -16.81 22.40
C ASP A 891 -2.69 -15.57 21.62
N ASP A 892 -1.54 -15.00 21.99
CA ASP A 892 -0.97 -13.85 21.30
C ASP A 892 -0.43 -14.27 19.93
N MET A 893 0.23 -15.43 19.83
CA MET A 893 0.68 -16.00 18.56
C MET A 893 -0.49 -16.31 17.62
N ILE A 894 -1.63 -16.78 18.13
CA ILE A 894 -2.86 -17.01 17.34
C ILE A 894 -3.40 -15.70 16.75
N LYS A 895 -3.39 -14.60 17.51
CA LYS A 895 -3.81 -13.28 17.00
C LYS A 895 -2.91 -12.86 15.82
N VAL A 896 -1.59 -12.95 15.99
CA VAL A 896 -0.63 -12.59 14.92
C VAL A 896 -0.73 -13.55 13.72
N LEU A 897 -1.02 -14.85 13.94
CA LEU A 897 -1.25 -15.81 12.86
C LEU A 897 -2.45 -15.40 11.97
N ARG A 898 -3.54 -14.92 12.58
CA ARG A 898 -4.70 -14.40 11.84
C ARG A 898 -4.33 -13.19 10.99
N ILE A 899 -3.47 -12.30 11.50
CA ILE A 899 -2.95 -11.16 10.72
C ILE A 899 -2.12 -11.66 9.55
N ALA A 900 -1.22 -12.63 9.76
CA ALA A 900 -0.40 -13.22 8.71
C ALA A 900 -1.24 -13.82 7.58
N ILE A 901 -2.30 -14.56 7.91
CA ILE A 901 -3.24 -15.15 6.94
C ILE A 901 -3.94 -14.04 6.14
N ARG A 902 -4.44 -12.98 6.80
CA ARG A 902 -5.07 -11.86 6.11
C ARG A 902 -4.11 -11.13 5.17
N CYS A 903 -2.85 -10.96 5.55
CA CYS A 903 -1.83 -10.36 4.70
C CYS A 903 -1.51 -11.20 3.45
N THR A 904 -1.69 -12.52 3.53
CA THR A 904 -1.36 -13.46 2.44
C THR A 904 -2.57 -13.92 1.63
N TYR A 905 -3.72 -13.24 1.72
CA TYR A 905 -4.86 -13.51 0.85
C TYR A 905 -4.47 -13.39 -0.63
N LYS A 906 -5.02 -14.27 -1.46
CA LYS A 906 -4.71 -14.32 -2.89
C LYS A 906 -5.09 -13.02 -3.60
N ALA A 907 -6.29 -12.51 -3.34
CA ALA A 907 -6.75 -11.25 -3.91
C ALA A 907 -6.08 -10.06 -3.21
N PRO A 908 -5.36 -9.18 -3.92
CA PRO A 908 -4.70 -8.01 -3.33
C PRO A 908 -5.67 -7.08 -2.60
N SER A 909 -6.89 -6.91 -3.11
CA SER A 909 -7.93 -6.08 -2.50
C SER A 909 -8.39 -6.58 -1.12
N SER A 910 -8.32 -7.89 -0.89
CA SER A 910 -8.70 -8.50 0.39
C SER A 910 -7.60 -8.41 1.47
N ARG A 911 -6.39 -8.01 1.10
CA ARG A 911 -5.29 -7.80 2.05
C ARG A 911 -5.46 -6.46 2.75
N PRO A 912 -5.17 -6.37 4.04
CA PRO A 912 -5.16 -5.09 4.74
C PRO A 912 -4.10 -4.14 4.16
N THR A 913 -4.19 -2.85 4.44
CA THR A 913 -3.10 -1.89 4.25
C THR A 913 -2.05 -2.07 5.36
N MET A 914 -0.82 -1.61 5.15
CA MET A 914 0.20 -1.68 6.22
C MET A 914 -0.18 -0.85 7.44
N LYS A 915 -0.96 0.20 7.29
CA LYS A 915 -1.51 0.98 8.40
C LYS A 915 -2.48 0.15 9.26
N GLU A 916 -3.42 -0.54 8.62
CA GLU A 916 -4.32 -1.48 9.31
C GLU A 916 -3.56 -2.64 9.95
N VAL A 917 -2.49 -3.14 9.30
CA VAL A 917 -1.64 -4.19 9.89
C VAL A 917 -0.96 -3.72 11.16
N VAL A 918 -0.46 -2.48 11.20
CA VAL A 918 0.13 -1.90 12.42
C VAL A 918 -0.92 -1.80 13.53
N GLU A 919 -2.13 -1.35 13.23
CA GLU A 919 -3.24 -1.27 14.20
C GLU A 919 -3.58 -2.66 14.76
N LEU A 920 -3.73 -3.66 13.89
CA LEU A 920 -4.02 -5.05 14.29
C LEU A 920 -2.89 -5.67 15.14
N LEU A 921 -1.63 -5.37 14.81
CA LEU A 921 -0.50 -5.83 15.63
C LEU A 921 -0.50 -5.17 17.01
N ILE A 922 -0.79 -3.87 17.11
CA ILE A 922 -0.90 -3.18 18.42
C ILE A 922 -2.02 -3.79 19.25
N GLU A 923 -3.17 -4.14 18.67
CA GLU A 923 -4.26 -4.84 19.37
C GLU A 923 -3.87 -6.27 19.81
N ALA A 924 -2.89 -6.88 19.13
CA ALA A 924 -2.36 -8.21 19.44
C ALA A 924 -1.17 -8.18 20.40
N GLU A 925 -0.85 -7.02 21.04
CA GLU A 925 0.30 -6.87 21.94
C GLU A 925 0.26 -7.91 23.07
N PRO A 926 1.37 -8.64 23.34
CA PRO A 926 1.43 -9.65 24.39
C PRO A 926 1.17 -9.04 25.78
N CYS A 927 0.22 -9.60 26.51
CA CYS A 927 -0.20 -9.08 27.84
C CYS A 927 0.95 -8.94 28.86
N LYS A 928 2.04 -9.69 28.71
CA LYS A 928 3.22 -9.62 29.59
C LYS A 928 4.15 -8.44 29.30
N LEU A 929 4.09 -7.85 28.10
CA LEU A 929 4.81 -6.61 27.79
C LEU A 929 4.13 -5.39 28.39
N ALA A 930 2.79 -5.40 28.51
CA ALA A 930 2.01 -4.34 29.12
C ALA A 930 2.25 -4.22 30.64
N SER A 931 2.68 -5.28 31.33
CA SER A 931 2.86 -5.30 32.80
C SER A 931 4.18 -4.65 33.27
N ASN A 932 5.14 -4.39 32.41
CA ASN A 932 6.42 -3.75 32.79
C ASN A 932 6.39 -2.21 32.74
N ASN A 933 5.29 -1.58 32.35
CA ASN A 933 5.23 -0.13 32.16
C ASN A 933 4.07 0.61 32.83
N VAL A 934 3.24 0.00 33.68
CA VAL A 934 2.20 0.78 34.39
C VAL A 934 1.87 0.14 35.74
N THR A 935 2.45 0.68 36.83
CA THR A 935 1.81 0.67 38.13
C THR A 935 0.80 1.82 38.15
N ILE A 936 -0.43 1.58 37.71
CA ILE A 936 -1.56 2.49 37.95
C ILE A 936 -2.64 1.75 38.72
N ILE A 937 -2.83 2.22 39.91
CA ILE A 937 -3.86 1.85 40.88
C ILE A 937 -5.26 1.97 40.22
N LYS A 938 -5.95 0.85 40.02
CA LYS A 938 -7.38 0.83 39.74
C LYS A 938 -8.12 1.09 41.08
N LYS A 939 -8.79 2.23 41.21
CA LYS A 939 -9.91 2.39 42.12
C LYS A 939 -11.19 1.90 41.43
N PRO A 940 -12.04 1.12 42.09
CA PRO A 940 -13.32 0.69 41.54
C PRO A 940 -14.31 1.87 41.57
N TYR A 941 -15.04 2.10 40.52
CA TYR A 941 -16.28 2.85 40.55
C TYR A 941 -17.43 1.85 40.57
N GLU A 942 -18.16 1.89 41.68
CA GLU A 942 -19.50 1.34 41.81
C GLU A 942 -20.53 2.29 41.21
N VAL A 943 -21.56 1.66 40.59
CA VAL A 943 -22.88 2.12 40.09
C VAL A 943 -22.83 2.86 38.78
#